data_22223c50ec3906d4c47c704f9feb383f
#
_entry.id   22223c50ec3906d4c47c704f9feb383f
#
_cell.length_a   1.000
_cell.length_b   1.000
_cell.length_c   1.000
_cell.angle_alpha   90.00
_cell.angle_beta   90.00
_cell.angle_gamma   90.00
#
_symmetry.space_group_name_H-M   'P 1'
#
loop_
_entity.id
_entity.type
_entity.pdbx_description
1 polymer ?
#
loop_
_entity_poly.entity_id
_entity_poly.type
_entity_poly.pdbx_seq_one_letter_code
_entity_poly.pdbx_strand_id
1 'polypeptide(L)'
;MVAEQNRNVEAYLHDVEKVFTELIPSRSNYSVRQEQVKMALATAQAIAGGGVLLAQAGTGVGKTLAYLVPSVIWRTKYSGGQTLIATYTTNLQQQIFDKDYPFMRERLGMPFRLIQALGRTRYLCLLRFYRMWQNIRQYPQYAELLGCIGDCIETDNYSLFHPELQDEEPLRGLTADFRRLTKRFCAWDDTLWPHICAESLSCTKRSCRYFHNCYFYKERALLGGADVCVANHALLCAVLRQDSLSRLVPQIGACIIDEAHHFEDVAIEQMSNSFDGSVSSEFFTSFAAVKRPDFEEDEERKTNSFEQMVLLDEQIGNIDNKLSLSLAKDNNLSYPSGWFSNLAEAIHRLGSYLPYGGEDRALRALKSLYYGAFQTLRESVAPYFRALEDYYSNEAYSQLDCFERKSPVAMLNSKWLAVSGGWGQSLAFEAEKIKSACNNCLAQLREIEGLWKDLAERAEIDESDNQPGVLLSTALEQLDSFMQNFLVCHDISEETEALGHWMERGRGGVRLRAARIDISDYLASAFWQQMPSAIATSATLKIDDSFDFFCSRTGVDKIEQNRVSKLSFKSPFHYEYQALLAITSDLGRSGSSNEASNAFLSKAVHFITQAAKLWQGRMLILATSRYEVEKIYDILLHPLAKLGLTLLKQSSGLRAEQIERLRRAKERGEKIVLVGTSSFWEGVDVAGEALSCVVILRLPFTSPDNPFFKIRSKSMGDQAFRKYAIPLAVLKFCQGFGRLVRTEKDRGVVFVLDNRLDLYVGKNYRHYFLHSLPPDCPVIYNKSDILVQQAYQWFRTGLLSADFLF
;
A
#
# COMPACT_ATOMS: atom_id res chain seq x y z
N MET A 1 12.28 -31.75 30.95
CA MET A 1 11.99 -30.49 30.22
C MET A 1 12.72 -30.42 28.88
N VAL A 2 14.07 -30.30 28.80
CA VAL A 2 14.75 -30.16 27.47
C VAL A 2 14.53 -31.38 26.57
N ALA A 3 14.62 -32.62 27.11
CA ALA A 3 14.37 -33.83 26.32
C ALA A 3 12.90 -33.98 25.87
N GLU A 4 11.97 -33.49 26.65
CA GLU A 4 10.54 -33.51 26.35
C GLU A 4 10.19 -32.43 25.30
N GLN A 5 10.83 -31.26 25.41
CA GLN A 5 10.71 -30.17 24.43
C GLN A 5 11.28 -30.58 23.06
N ASN A 6 12.43 -31.30 23.05
CA ASN A 6 12.99 -31.84 21.80
C ASN A 6 12.09 -32.92 21.16
N ARG A 7 11.48 -33.82 21.94
CA ARG A 7 10.53 -34.82 21.42
C ARG A 7 9.28 -34.14 20.80
N ASN A 8 8.79 -33.08 21.41
CA ASN A 8 7.65 -32.32 20.86
C ASN A 8 7.99 -31.65 19.53
N VAL A 9 9.23 -31.14 19.37
CA VAL A 9 9.68 -30.53 18.10
C VAL A 9 9.83 -31.60 17.02
N GLU A 10 10.42 -32.76 17.31
CA GLU A 10 10.55 -33.87 16.33
C GLU A 10 9.16 -34.35 15.87
N ALA A 11 8.23 -34.57 16.80
CA ALA A 11 6.85 -34.95 16.48
C ALA A 11 6.15 -33.89 15.61
N TYR A 12 6.35 -32.61 15.91
CA TYR A 12 5.83 -31.51 15.11
C TYR A 12 6.38 -31.51 13.68
N LEU A 13 7.68 -31.65 13.51
CA LEU A 13 8.32 -31.72 12.20
C LEU A 13 7.79 -32.91 11.39
N HIS A 14 7.65 -34.08 12.04
CA HIS A 14 7.08 -35.26 11.42
C HIS A 14 5.64 -35.07 10.98
N ASP A 15 4.80 -34.44 11.80
CA ASP A 15 3.42 -34.11 11.45
C ASP A 15 3.36 -33.17 10.23
N VAL A 16 4.23 -32.15 10.18
CA VAL A 16 4.34 -31.25 9.03
C VAL A 16 4.73 -32.02 7.77
N GLU A 17 5.77 -32.83 7.82
CA GLU A 17 6.25 -33.64 6.70
C GLU A 17 5.14 -34.55 6.15
N LYS A 18 4.42 -35.23 7.02
CA LYS A 18 3.34 -36.15 6.69
C LYS A 18 2.20 -35.46 5.91
N VAL A 19 1.89 -34.20 6.21
CA VAL A 19 0.88 -33.45 5.44
C VAL A 19 1.30 -33.33 3.98
N PHE A 20 2.55 -33.02 3.69
CA PHE A 20 3.02 -32.82 2.31
C PHE A 20 3.30 -34.13 1.59
N THR A 21 3.77 -35.17 2.27
CA THR A 21 4.17 -36.44 1.65
C THR A 21 3.02 -37.43 1.51
N GLU A 22 2.03 -37.38 2.41
CA GLU A 22 0.93 -38.33 2.44
C GLU A 22 -0.45 -37.66 2.26
N LEU A 23 -0.76 -36.64 3.06
CA LEU A 23 -2.13 -36.09 3.12
C LEU A 23 -2.51 -35.32 1.84
N ILE A 24 -1.66 -34.39 1.38
CA ILE A 24 -1.90 -33.62 0.16
C ILE A 24 -2.00 -34.53 -1.07
N PRO A 25 -1.06 -35.46 -1.33
CA PRO A 25 -1.17 -36.37 -2.47
C PRO A 25 -2.40 -37.28 -2.43
N SER A 26 -2.78 -37.77 -1.25
CA SER A 26 -3.96 -38.68 -1.13
C SER A 26 -5.31 -37.97 -1.33
N ARG A 27 -5.38 -36.66 -1.12
CA ARG A 27 -6.63 -35.88 -1.18
C ARG A 27 -6.71 -34.89 -2.34
N SER A 28 -5.68 -34.79 -3.14
CA SER A 28 -5.61 -33.88 -4.28
C SER A 28 -4.77 -34.49 -5.41
N ASN A 29 -4.88 -33.91 -6.60
CA ASN A 29 -4.05 -34.30 -7.75
C ASN A 29 -2.65 -33.65 -7.72
N TYR A 30 -2.21 -33.15 -6.56
CA TYR A 30 -0.88 -32.56 -6.42
C TYR A 30 0.20 -33.63 -6.19
N SER A 31 1.27 -33.57 -6.98
CA SER A 31 2.48 -34.35 -6.74
C SER A 31 3.30 -33.79 -5.59
N VAL A 32 4.03 -34.64 -4.87
CA VAL A 32 4.97 -34.22 -3.83
C VAL A 32 6.07 -33.38 -4.43
N ARG A 33 6.22 -32.15 -3.92
CA ARG A 33 7.30 -31.23 -4.31
C ARG A 33 8.33 -31.17 -3.20
N GLN A 34 9.49 -31.78 -3.39
CA GLN A 34 10.53 -31.89 -2.36
C GLN A 34 10.98 -30.52 -1.82
N GLU A 35 11.08 -29.50 -2.67
CA GLU A 35 11.47 -28.15 -2.25
C GLU A 35 10.38 -27.49 -1.39
N GLN A 36 9.10 -27.82 -1.61
CA GLN A 36 8.00 -27.36 -0.75
C GLN A 36 8.07 -28.00 0.63
N VAL A 37 8.36 -29.32 0.67
CA VAL A 37 8.55 -30.04 1.94
C VAL A 37 9.71 -29.47 2.74
N LYS A 38 10.86 -29.24 2.08
CA LYS A 38 12.03 -28.61 2.72
C LYS A 38 11.70 -27.23 3.29
N MET A 39 10.99 -26.41 2.53
CA MET A 39 10.57 -25.07 2.98
C MET A 39 9.61 -25.17 4.17
N ALA A 40 8.66 -26.10 4.14
CA ALA A 40 7.71 -26.30 5.24
C ALA A 40 8.42 -26.74 6.53
N LEU A 41 9.37 -27.66 6.42
CA LEU A 41 10.18 -28.11 7.56
C LEU A 41 11.08 -26.99 8.10
N ALA A 42 11.71 -26.19 7.22
CA ALA A 42 12.51 -25.04 7.66
C ALA A 42 11.62 -23.98 8.36
N THR A 43 10.42 -23.75 7.86
CA THR A 43 9.44 -22.87 8.52
C THR A 43 9.04 -23.42 9.89
N ALA A 44 8.76 -24.72 9.96
CA ALA A 44 8.42 -25.39 11.22
C ALA A 44 9.55 -25.30 12.26
N GLN A 45 10.80 -25.51 11.84
CA GLN A 45 11.98 -25.36 12.69
C GLN A 45 12.13 -23.92 13.22
N ALA A 46 11.93 -22.91 12.36
CA ALA A 46 11.98 -21.51 12.76
C ALA A 46 10.87 -21.17 13.77
N ILE A 47 9.64 -21.65 13.57
CA ILE A 47 8.52 -21.45 14.49
C ILE A 47 8.79 -22.09 15.85
N ALA A 48 9.22 -23.35 15.88
CA ALA A 48 9.47 -24.08 17.12
C ALA A 48 10.72 -23.58 17.87
N GLY A 49 11.76 -23.18 17.14
CA GLY A 49 13.03 -22.73 17.70
C GLY A 49 13.11 -21.25 18.04
N GLY A 50 12.11 -20.45 17.70
CA GLY A 50 12.13 -18.99 17.92
C GLY A 50 13.14 -18.25 17.05
N GLY A 51 13.36 -18.70 15.81
CA GLY A 51 14.36 -18.16 14.89
C GLY A 51 13.81 -17.20 13.83
N VAL A 52 14.74 -16.65 13.06
CA VAL A 52 14.46 -15.86 11.86
C VAL A 52 14.85 -16.66 10.63
N LEU A 53 13.91 -16.93 9.73
CA LEU A 53 14.14 -17.63 8.47
C LEU A 53 14.02 -16.66 7.29
N LEU A 54 15.10 -16.53 6.52
CA LEU A 54 15.05 -15.91 5.19
C LEU A 54 14.93 -17.01 4.15
N ALA A 55 13.77 -17.10 3.50
CA ALA A 55 13.42 -18.16 2.57
C ALA A 55 13.25 -17.60 1.15
N GLN A 56 14.27 -17.72 0.29
CA GLN A 56 14.07 -17.50 -1.13
C GLN A 56 13.43 -18.74 -1.75
N ALA A 57 12.20 -18.63 -2.19
CA ALA A 57 11.48 -19.71 -2.84
C ALA A 57 11.00 -19.30 -4.23
N GLY A 58 11.51 -19.95 -5.24
CA GLY A 58 11.16 -19.70 -6.64
C GLY A 58 9.66 -19.82 -6.93
N THR A 59 9.23 -19.34 -8.09
CA THR A 59 7.84 -19.52 -8.54
C THR A 59 7.51 -21.02 -8.63
N GLY A 60 6.27 -21.39 -8.25
CA GLY A 60 5.82 -22.78 -8.31
C GLY A 60 6.19 -23.67 -7.12
N VAL A 61 7.05 -23.24 -6.19
CA VAL A 61 7.37 -24.01 -4.96
C VAL A 61 6.12 -24.27 -4.10
N GLY A 62 5.18 -23.34 -4.08
CA GLY A 62 3.97 -23.41 -3.24
C GLY A 62 4.19 -22.81 -1.85
N LYS A 63 4.82 -21.63 -1.81
CA LYS A 63 5.16 -20.87 -0.59
C LYS A 63 4.02 -20.82 0.42
N THR A 64 2.81 -20.48 -0.02
CA THR A 64 1.68 -20.27 0.89
C THR A 64 1.39 -21.48 1.76
N LEU A 65 1.25 -22.65 1.17
CA LEU A 65 1.05 -23.90 1.96
C LEU A 65 2.28 -24.24 2.79
N ALA A 66 3.52 -23.99 2.27
CA ALA A 66 4.75 -24.29 2.97
C ALA A 66 4.94 -23.51 4.28
N TYR A 67 4.32 -22.32 4.41
CA TYR A 67 4.32 -21.60 5.68
C TYR A 67 2.98 -21.72 6.45
N LEU A 68 1.85 -21.91 5.78
CA LEU A 68 0.53 -21.95 6.42
C LEU A 68 0.32 -23.28 7.17
N VAL A 69 0.69 -24.42 6.56
CA VAL A 69 0.55 -25.75 7.18
C VAL A 69 1.32 -25.86 8.51
N PRO A 70 2.62 -25.50 8.58
CA PRO A 70 3.34 -25.51 9.86
C PRO A 70 2.68 -24.60 10.90
N SER A 71 2.25 -23.40 10.50
CA SER A 71 1.61 -22.44 11.41
C SER A 71 0.33 -23.00 12.04
N VAL A 72 -0.50 -23.62 11.23
CA VAL A 72 -1.75 -24.23 11.70
C VAL A 72 -1.50 -25.42 12.62
N ILE A 73 -0.60 -26.34 12.27
CA ILE A 73 -0.26 -27.50 13.10
C ILE A 73 0.32 -27.03 14.44
N TRP A 74 1.25 -26.06 14.43
CA TRP A 74 1.84 -25.49 15.64
C TRP A 74 0.77 -24.97 16.61
N ARG A 75 -0.18 -24.20 16.09
CA ARG A 75 -1.26 -23.62 16.88
C ARG A 75 -2.26 -24.66 17.39
N THR A 76 -2.72 -25.56 16.51
CA THR A 76 -3.85 -26.45 16.80
C THR A 76 -3.46 -27.72 17.54
N LYS A 77 -2.27 -28.27 17.30
CA LYS A 77 -1.82 -29.52 17.94
C LYS A 77 -0.82 -29.30 19.07
N TYR A 78 0.02 -28.28 18.98
CA TYR A 78 1.12 -28.04 19.91
C TYR A 78 0.90 -26.82 20.81
N SER A 79 -0.30 -26.26 20.83
CA SER A 79 -0.70 -25.11 21.66
C SER A 79 0.25 -23.91 21.53
N GLY A 80 0.83 -23.73 20.37
CA GLY A 80 1.74 -22.62 20.07
C GLY A 80 1.02 -21.28 19.99
N GLY A 81 1.79 -20.21 19.81
CA GLY A 81 1.27 -18.86 19.62
C GLY A 81 0.55 -18.69 18.27
N GLN A 82 -0.20 -17.60 18.15
CA GLN A 82 -0.86 -17.21 16.90
C GLN A 82 0.17 -16.85 15.83
N THR A 83 -0.17 -17.08 14.56
CA THR A 83 0.66 -16.65 13.43
C THR A 83 0.05 -15.43 12.75
N LEU A 84 0.86 -14.38 12.55
CA LEU A 84 0.53 -13.24 11.71
C LEU A 84 1.18 -13.43 10.33
N ILE A 85 0.38 -13.41 9.27
CA ILE A 85 0.87 -13.40 7.88
C ILE A 85 0.68 -11.99 7.33
N ALA A 86 1.79 -11.33 7.00
CA ALA A 86 1.79 -10.02 6.36
C ALA A 86 2.11 -10.18 4.87
N THR A 87 1.17 -9.82 4.00
CA THR A 87 1.34 -9.86 2.54
C THR A 87 1.51 -8.45 1.97
N TYR A 88 2.06 -8.32 0.77
CA TYR A 88 2.26 -7.00 0.16
C TYR A 88 0.94 -6.32 -0.23
N THR A 89 -0.01 -7.04 -0.83
CA THR A 89 -1.26 -6.48 -1.35
C THR A 89 -2.50 -7.15 -0.78
N THR A 90 -3.63 -6.43 -0.80
CA THR A 90 -4.94 -6.99 -0.42
C THR A 90 -5.39 -8.14 -1.34
N ASN A 91 -4.97 -8.15 -2.61
CA ASN A 91 -5.27 -9.26 -3.53
C ASN A 91 -4.57 -10.56 -3.11
N LEU A 92 -3.33 -10.48 -2.62
CA LEU A 92 -2.63 -11.65 -2.07
C LEU A 92 -3.29 -12.15 -0.79
N GLN A 93 -3.78 -11.23 0.07
CA GLN A 93 -4.61 -11.62 1.22
C GLN A 93 -5.84 -12.41 0.77
N GLN A 94 -6.58 -11.86 -0.20
CA GLN A 94 -7.80 -12.49 -0.71
C GLN A 94 -7.53 -13.88 -1.29
N GLN A 95 -6.40 -14.09 -1.95
CA GLN A 95 -6.00 -15.39 -2.47
C GLN A 95 -5.89 -16.45 -1.36
N ILE A 96 -5.36 -16.10 -0.19
CA ILE A 96 -5.28 -17.02 0.96
C ILE A 96 -6.69 -17.42 1.41
N PHE A 97 -7.64 -16.47 1.44
CA PHE A 97 -9.03 -16.72 1.85
C PHE A 97 -9.82 -17.53 0.82
N ASP A 98 -9.67 -17.21 -0.47
CA ASP A 98 -10.52 -17.79 -1.52
C ASP A 98 -10.01 -19.16 -1.99
N LYS A 99 -8.70 -19.45 -1.83
CA LYS A 99 -8.08 -20.64 -2.38
C LYS A 99 -7.42 -21.53 -1.32
N ASP A 100 -6.48 -20.98 -0.54
CA ASP A 100 -5.64 -21.80 0.33
C ASP A 100 -6.40 -22.24 1.59
N TYR A 101 -7.21 -21.37 2.18
CA TYR A 101 -8.01 -21.67 3.36
C TYR A 101 -9.09 -22.73 3.09
N PRO A 102 -9.94 -22.63 2.06
CA PRO A 102 -10.89 -23.70 1.72
C PRO A 102 -10.20 -25.01 1.39
N PHE A 103 -9.06 -24.97 0.68
CA PHE A 103 -8.29 -26.17 0.39
C PHE A 103 -7.85 -26.88 1.66
N MET A 104 -7.29 -26.17 2.65
CA MET A 104 -6.85 -26.78 3.91
C MET A 104 -8.03 -27.28 4.75
N ARG A 105 -9.09 -26.52 4.87
CA ARG A 105 -10.25 -26.86 5.71
C ARG A 105 -11.07 -28.00 5.11
N GLU A 106 -11.44 -27.90 3.85
CA GLU A 106 -12.40 -28.81 3.22
C GLU A 106 -11.72 -30.05 2.61
N ARG A 107 -10.59 -29.83 1.91
CA ARG A 107 -9.88 -30.92 1.23
C ARG A 107 -8.96 -31.68 2.16
N LEU A 108 -8.17 -30.97 2.98
CA LEU A 108 -7.23 -31.62 3.90
C LEU A 108 -7.86 -31.98 5.25
N GLY A 109 -9.02 -31.44 5.59
CA GLY A 109 -9.68 -31.67 6.87
C GLY A 109 -8.92 -31.08 8.03
N MET A 110 -8.26 -29.93 7.85
CA MET A 110 -7.50 -29.20 8.86
C MET A 110 -8.32 -27.95 9.30
N PRO A 111 -9.19 -28.08 10.31
CA PRO A 111 -9.97 -26.95 10.79
C PRO A 111 -9.09 -25.96 11.56
N PHE A 112 -9.17 -24.68 11.22
CA PHE A 112 -8.54 -23.58 11.95
C PHE A 112 -9.30 -22.26 11.71
N ARG A 113 -9.05 -21.28 12.55
CA ARG A 113 -9.67 -19.95 12.44
C ARG A 113 -8.72 -19.00 11.73
N LEU A 114 -9.07 -18.62 10.51
CA LEU A 114 -8.36 -17.61 9.71
C LEU A 114 -9.13 -16.30 9.77
N ILE A 115 -8.50 -15.22 10.26
CA ILE A 115 -9.12 -13.89 10.35
C ILE A 115 -8.28 -12.87 9.56
N GLN A 116 -8.97 -12.03 8.80
CA GLN A 116 -8.35 -10.95 8.05
C GLN A 116 -8.31 -9.66 8.89
N ALA A 117 -7.13 -9.12 9.08
CA ALA A 117 -6.95 -7.81 9.70
C ALA A 117 -6.84 -6.73 8.61
N LEU A 118 -7.79 -5.81 8.59
CA LEU A 118 -7.82 -4.69 7.65
C LEU A 118 -7.68 -3.35 8.37
N GLY A 119 -7.25 -2.33 7.65
CA GLY A 119 -7.21 -0.96 8.14
C GLY A 119 -8.62 -0.43 8.47
N ARG A 120 -8.72 0.45 9.46
CA ARG A 120 -9.98 1.00 9.98
C ARG A 120 -10.87 1.59 8.88
N THR A 121 -10.31 2.36 7.97
CA THR A 121 -11.05 3.01 6.86
C THR A 121 -11.67 2.04 5.85
N ARG A 122 -11.42 0.73 5.99
CA ARG A 122 -12.07 -0.29 5.18
C ARG A 122 -13.45 -0.70 5.70
N TYR A 123 -13.83 -0.26 6.90
CA TYR A 123 -15.09 -0.63 7.55
C TYR A 123 -16.08 0.53 7.55
N LEU A 124 -17.36 0.22 7.41
CA LEU A 124 -18.46 1.15 7.62
C LEU A 124 -18.52 1.58 9.08
N CYS A 125 -18.72 2.87 9.33
CA CYS A 125 -19.02 3.41 10.64
C CYS A 125 -20.53 3.66 10.79
N LEU A 126 -21.24 2.85 11.58
CA LEU A 126 -22.68 3.01 11.79
C LEU A 126 -23.04 4.39 12.31
N LEU A 127 -22.22 4.98 13.19
CA LEU A 127 -22.47 6.32 13.73
C LEU A 127 -22.45 7.38 12.62
N ARG A 128 -21.45 7.34 11.72
CA ARG A 128 -21.32 8.27 10.61
C ARG A 128 -22.38 8.02 9.55
N PHE A 129 -22.67 6.76 9.26
CA PHE A 129 -23.73 6.38 8.33
C PHE A 129 -25.09 6.91 8.79
N TYR A 130 -25.53 6.62 10.02
CA TYR A 130 -26.84 7.08 10.52
C TYR A 130 -26.93 8.60 10.65
N ARG A 131 -25.83 9.29 10.96
CA ARG A 131 -25.80 10.76 10.91
C ARG A 131 -26.03 11.29 9.50
N MET A 132 -25.34 10.72 8.51
CA MET A 132 -25.54 11.11 7.12
C MET A 132 -26.96 10.77 6.65
N TRP A 133 -27.49 9.61 7.03
CA TRP A 133 -28.85 9.19 6.77
C TRP A 133 -29.90 10.14 7.34
N GLN A 134 -29.75 10.56 8.59
CA GLN A 134 -30.65 11.55 9.23
C GLN A 134 -30.62 12.90 8.53
N ASN A 135 -29.50 13.26 7.91
CA ASN A 135 -29.32 14.50 7.18
C ASN A 135 -29.39 14.31 5.66
N ILE A 136 -30.05 13.27 5.18
CA ILE A 136 -30.10 12.86 3.77
C ILE A 136 -30.57 13.97 2.83
N ARG A 137 -31.40 14.90 3.31
CA ARG A 137 -31.85 16.09 2.55
C ARG A 137 -30.70 17.01 2.14
N GLN A 138 -29.56 16.94 2.84
CA GLN A 138 -28.35 17.71 2.51
C GLN A 138 -27.47 16.98 1.49
N TYR A 139 -27.75 15.69 1.24
CA TYR A 139 -26.96 14.81 0.35
C TYR A 139 -27.88 14.06 -0.63
N PRO A 140 -28.73 14.80 -1.42
CA PRO A 140 -29.72 14.15 -2.28
C PRO A 140 -29.10 13.23 -3.33
N GLN A 141 -27.88 13.49 -3.78
CA GLN A 141 -27.11 12.66 -4.70
C GLN A 141 -26.79 11.26 -4.18
N TYR A 142 -26.75 11.07 -2.85
CA TYR A 142 -26.46 9.78 -2.22
C TYR A 142 -27.69 9.09 -1.64
N ALA A 143 -28.90 9.68 -1.81
CA ALA A 143 -30.11 9.20 -1.12
C ALA A 143 -30.44 7.74 -1.46
N GLU A 144 -30.41 7.36 -2.73
CA GLU A 144 -30.71 6.01 -3.18
C GLU A 144 -29.66 5.02 -2.67
N LEU A 145 -28.37 5.39 -2.76
CA LEU A 145 -27.26 4.55 -2.32
C LEU A 145 -27.26 4.35 -0.80
N LEU A 146 -27.51 5.40 -0.03
CA LEU A 146 -27.65 5.31 1.42
C LEU A 146 -28.85 4.46 1.81
N GLY A 147 -29.97 4.53 1.03
CA GLY A 147 -31.12 3.65 1.20
C GLY A 147 -30.75 2.18 1.08
N CYS A 148 -30.09 1.81 0.02
CA CYS A 148 -29.64 0.43 -0.21
C CYS A 148 -28.68 -0.06 0.88
N ILE A 149 -27.76 0.80 1.34
CA ILE A 149 -26.86 0.47 2.46
C ILE A 149 -27.65 0.27 3.76
N GLY A 150 -28.64 1.12 4.01
CA GLY A 150 -29.54 1.03 5.16
C GLY A 150 -30.30 -0.27 5.21
N ASP A 151 -30.93 -0.65 4.11
CA ASP A 151 -31.66 -1.91 3.99
C ASP A 151 -30.77 -3.13 4.24
N CYS A 152 -29.53 -3.10 3.78
CA CYS A 152 -28.55 -4.16 4.06
C CYS A 152 -28.16 -4.23 5.54
N ILE A 153 -28.03 -3.09 6.20
CA ILE A 153 -27.68 -3.03 7.63
C ILE A 153 -28.84 -3.54 8.48
N GLU A 154 -30.09 -3.16 8.15
CA GLU A 154 -31.29 -3.55 8.91
C GLU A 154 -31.61 -5.03 8.78
N THR A 155 -31.40 -5.61 7.61
CA THR A 155 -31.69 -7.03 7.36
C THR A 155 -30.56 -7.95 7.81
N ASP A 156 -29.38 -7.40 8.09
CA ASP A 156 -28.10 -8.13 8.27
C ASP A 156 -27.87 -9.17 7.14
N ASN A 157 -28.51 -8.92 5.98
CA ASN A 157 -28.57 -9.86 4.88
C ASN A 157 -28.13 -9.21 3.56
N TYR A 158 -27.12 -9.81 3.00
CA TYR A 158 -26.48 -9.41 1.76
C TYR A 158 -27.15 -10.06 0.53
N SER A 159 -27.81 -11.19 0.70
CA SER A 159 -28.44 -11.98 -0.36
C SER A 159 -29.64 -11.31 -1.00
N LEU A 160 -30.28 -10.34 -0.34
CA LEU A 160 -31.42 -9.56 -0.88
C LEU A 160 -31.04 -8.84 -2.20
N PHE A 161 -29.79 -8.48 -2.37
CA PHE A 161 -29.30 -7.74 -3.55
C PHE A 161 -28.42 -8.59 -4.48
N HIS A 162 -28.07 -9.81 -4.04
CA HIS A 162 -27.27 -10.78 -4.79
C HIS A 162 -27.89 -12.17 -4.68
N PRO A 163 -29.02 -12.43 -5.36
CA PRO A 163 -29.71 -13.72 -5.27
C PRO A 163 -28.88 -14.90 -5.81
N GLU A 164 -27.79 -14.62 -6.52
CA GLU A 164 -26.80 -15.61 -6.97
C GLU A 164 -25.83 -16.11 -5.87
N LEU A 165 -25.77 -15.42 -4.72
CA LEU A 165 -24.98 -15.84 -3.57
C LEU A 165 -25.91 -16.62 -2.62
N GLN A 166 -25.89 -17.95 -2.75
CA GLN A 166 -26.76 -18.86 -1.99
C GLN A 166 -26.37 -19.04 -0.53
N ASP A 167 -25.23 -18.52 -0.08
CA ASP A 167 -24.77 -18.63 1.29
C ASP A 167 -24.99 -17.31 2.04
N GLU A 168 -25.75 -17.38 3.12
CA GLU A 168 -26.03 -16.29 4.07
C GLU A 168 -24.75 -15.95 4.86
N GLU A 169 -23.78 -15.27 4.24
CA GLU A 169 -22.67 -14.71 5.00
C GLU A 169 -23.12 -13.40 5.67
N PRO A 170 -22.90 -13.25 6.98
CA PRO A 170 -23.24 -12.02 7.69
C PRO A 170 -22.44 -10.84 7.13
N LEU A 171 -23.07 -9.67 7.07
CA LEU A 171 -22.45 -8.44 6.58
C LEU A 171 -21.23 -8.08 7.45
N ARG A 172 -20.04 -8.07 6.85
CA ARG A 172 -18.80 -7.69 7.53
C ARG A 172 -18.59 -6.18 7.59
N GLY A 173 -19.44 -5.42 6.91
CA GLY A 173 -19.36 -3.96 6.86
C GLY A 173 -18.15 -3.42 6.09
N LEU A 174 -17.57 -4.21 5.18
CA LEU A 174 -16.39 -3.84 4.41
C LEU A 174 -16.76 -3.01 3.16
N THR A 175 -15.85 -2.16 2.73
CA THR A 175 -15.96 -1.42 1.46
C THR A 175 -16.30 -2.35 0.28
N ALA A 176 -15.73 -3.56 0.27
CA ALA A 176 -15.95 -4.53 -0.78
C ALA A 176 -17.41 -5.03 -0.83
N ASP A 177 -18.05 -5.18 0.33
CA ASP A 177 -19.44 -5.61 0.45
C ASP A 177 -20.35 -4.60 -0.24
N PHE A 178 -20.17 -3.32 0.07
CA PHE A 178 -20.99 -2.24 -0.49
C PHE A 178 -20.68 -1.92 -1.95
N ARG A 179 -19.43 -2.06 -2.40
CA ARG A 179 -19.06 -1.93 -3.82
C ARG A 179 -19.73 -2.98 -4.70
N ARG A 180 -20.01 -4.18 -4.22
CA ARG A 180 -20.76 -5.19 -4.96
C ARG A 180 -22.22 -4.78 -5.13
N LEU A 181 -22.84 -4.21 -4.11
CA LEU A 181 -24.20 -3.68 -4.17
C LEU A 181 -24.37 -2.60 -5.23
N THR A 182 -23.40 -1.74 -5.38
CA THR A 182 -23.47 -0.57 -6.25
C THR A 182 -23.15 -0.81 -7.70
N LYS A 183 -22.59 -1.95 -8.09
CA LYS A 183 -22.46 -2.35 -9.50
C LYS A 183 -23.80 -2.35 -10.23
N ARG A 184 -24.91 -2.50 -9.51
CA ARG A 184 -26.28 -2.46 -10.03
C ARG A 184 -26.83 -1.02 -10.20
N PHE A 185 -26.26 -0.05 -9.49
CA PHE A 185 -26.72 1.34 -9.37
C PHE A 185 -25.76 2.37 -9.98
N CYS A 186 -25.07 2.04 -11.04
CA CYS A 186 -24.28 2.90 -11.93
C CYS A 186 -23.17 3.77 -11.39
N ALA A 187 -23.03 4.07 -10.13
CA ALA A 187 -21.88 4.81 -9.61
C ALA A 187 -21.69 4.60 -8.12
N TRP A 188 -20.85 3.64 -7.72
CA TRP A 188 -20.16 3.77 -6.46
C TRP A 188 -19.27 4.99 -6.59
N ASP A 189 -19.65 6.03 -5.90
CA ASP A 189 -18.84 7.22 -5.81
C ASP A 189 -17.82 7.02 -4.70
N ASP A 190 -16.53 6.97 -5.06
CA ASP A 190 -15.43 6.97 -4.09
C ASP A 190 -15.50 8.22 -3.18
N THR A 191 -16.35 9.20 -3.51
CA THR A 191 -16.61 10.38 -2.69
C THR A 191 -17.54 10.10 -1.50
N LEU A 192 -18.44 9.12 -1.56
CA LEU A 192 -19.32 8.77 -0.42
C LEU A 192 -18.56 8.05 0.70
N TRP A 193 -17.70 7.11 0.34
CA TRP A 193 -17.05 6.24 1.34
C TRP A 193 -16.29 6.99 2.44
N PRO A 194 -15.51 8.04 2.16
CA PRO A 194 -14.82 8.83 3.19
C PRO A 194 -15.78 9.43 4.23
N HIS A 195 -17.04 9.68 3.88
CA HIS A 195 -18.02 10.24 4.81
C HIS A 195 -18.63 9.21 5.78
N ILE A 196 -18.67 7.95 5.39
CA ILE A 196 -19.33 6.88 6.17
C ILE A 196 -18.36 5.81 6.69
N CYS A 197 -17.10 5.80 6.28
CA CYS A 197 -16.12 4.84 6.78
C CYS A 197 -15.70 5.14 8.23
N ALA A 198 -15.17 4.13 8.91
CA ALA A 198 -14.61 4.29 10.25
C ALA A 198 -13.27 5.03 10.20
N GLU A 199 -13.13 6.05 11.01
CA GLU A 199 -11.89 6.81 11.19
C GLU A 199 -11.55 6.98 12.67
N SER A 200 -10.32 7.43 12.97
CA SER A 200 -9.87 7.54 14.36
C SER A 200 -10.47 8.73 15.08
N LEU A 201 -10.59 9.87 14.41
CA LEU A 201 -10.95 11.15 14.98
C LEU A 201 -12.37 11.21 15.54
N SER A 202 -13.32 10.70 14.76
CA SER A 202 -14.74 10.70 15.15
C SER A 202 -15.16 9.45 15.96
N CYS A 203 -14.23 8.56 16.28
CA CYS A 203 -14.51 7.31 16.98
C CYS A 203 -14.44 7.46 18.50
N THR A 204 -15.58 7.36 19.16
CA THR A 204 -15.70 7.39 20.62
C THR A 204 -15.42 6.05 21.30
N LYS A 205 -14.85 5.08 20.57
CA LYS A 205 -14.43 3.76 21.09
C LYS A 205 -15.60 3.08 21.86
N ARG A 206 -15.37 2.64 23.10
CA ARG A 206 -16.38 1.95 23.94
C ARG A 206 -17.60 2.81 24.28
N SER A 207 -17.47 4.13 24.32
CA SER A 207 -18.57 5.07 24.57
C SER A 207 -19.47 5.30 23.35
N CYS A 208 -19.21 4.67 22.21
CA CYS A 208 -20.06 4.75 21.03
C CYS A 208 -21.33 3.92 21.22
N ARG A 209 -22.52 4.52 21.05
CA ARG A 209 -23.82 3.81 21.13
C ARG A 209 -23.94 2.61 20.19
N TYR A 210 -23.13 2.56 19.12
CA TYR A 210 -23.05 1.44 18.18
C TYR A 210 -21.87 0.52 18.46
N PHE A 211 -21.17 0.63 19.60
CA PHE A 211 -19.95 -0.13 19.87
C PHE A 211 -20.14 -1.63 19.70
N HIS A 212 -21.21 -2.19 20.26
CA HIS A 212 -21.50 -3.62 20.17
C HIS A 212 -21.85 -4.09 18.76
N ASN A 213 -22.34 -3.20 17.92
CA ASN A 213 -22.65 -3.47 16.51
C ASN A 213 -21.58 -2.97 15.54
N CYS A 214 -20.51 -2.36 16.04
CA CYS A 214 -19.45 -1.79 15.22
C CYS A 214 -18.69 -2.88 14.47
N TYR A 215 -18.74 -2.86 13.16
CA TYR A 215 -18.05 -3.82 12.28
C TYR A 215 -16.55 -3.89 12.54
N PHE A 216 -15.89 -2.73 12.72
CA PHE A 216 -14.46 -2.68 13.01
C PHE A 216 -14.10 -3.36 14.34
N TYR A 217 -14.86 -3.09 15.42
CA TYR A 217 -14.57 -3.67 16.73
C TYR A 217 -14.99 -5.13 16.83
N LYS A 218 -16.07 -5.54 16.15
CA LYS A 218 -16.45 -6.97 16.02
C LYS A 218 -15.31 -7.77 15.36
N GLU A 219 -14.82 -7.33 14.22
CA GLU A 219 -13.69 -8.00 13.53
C GLU A 219 -12.42 -7.99 14.39
N ARG A 220 -12.12 -6.87 15.07
CA ARG A 220 -10.96 -6.80 15.97
C ARG A 220 -11.07 -7.74 17.17
N ALA A 221 -12.26 -7.94 17.71
CA ALA A 221 -12.48 -8.88 18.82
C ALA A 221 -12.22 -10.34 18.39
N LEU A 222 -12.50 -10.69 17.11
CA LEU A 222 -12.24 -12.03 16.59
C LEU A 222 -10.75 -12.36 16.50
N LEU A 223 -9.88 -11.35 16.35
CA LEU A 223 -8.43 -11.56 16.20
C LEU A 223 -7.82 -12.29 17.40
N GLY A 224 -8.33 -12.06 18.62
CA GLY A 224 -7.87 -12.76 19.82
C GLY A 224 -8.10 -14.27 19.78
N GLY A 225 -9.13 -14.73 19.07
CA GLY A 225 -9.46 -16.14 18.91
C GLY A 225 -8.96 -16.76 17.60
N ALA A 226 -8.24 -16.03 16.78
CA ALA A 226 -7.69 -16.53 15.52
C ALA A 226 -6.51 -17.47 15.77
N ASP A 227 -6.37 -18.49 14.95
CA ASP A 227 -5.17 -19.31 14.89
C ASP A 227 -4.13 -18.66 13.96
N VAL A 228 -4.62 -18.08 12.85
CA VAL A 228 -3.85 -17.35 11.87
C VAL A 228 -4.53 -16.02 11.55
N CYS A 229 -3.78 -14.92 11.66
CA CYS A 229 -4.20 -13.59 11.25
C CYS A 229 -3.52 -13.23 9.93
N VAL A 230 -4.24 -12.65 8.98
CA VAL A 230 -3.69 -12.16 7.72
C VAL A 230 -3.84 -10.64 7.65
N ALA A 231 -2.72 -9.94 7.47
CA ALA A 231 -2.65 -8.49 7.33
C ALA A 231 -1.87 -8.12 6.04
N ASN A 232 -1.81 -6.83 5.70
CA ASN A 232 -0.82 -6.36 4.73
C ASN A 232 0.39 -5.73 5.43
N HIS A 233 1.50 -5.58 4.67
CA HIS A 233 2.72 -4.95 5.19
C HIS A 233 2.45 -3.56 5.76
N ALA A 234 1.60 -2.77 5.11
CA ALA A 234 1.28 -1.42 5.57
C ALA A 234 0.62 -1.42 6.96
N LEU A 235 -0.32 -2.34 7.21
CA LEU A 235 -0.94 -2.47 8.53
C LEU A 235 0.07 -2.96 9.59
N LEU A 236 0.92 -3.93 9.24
CA LEU A 236 2.00 -4.37 10.13
C LEU A 236 2.91 -3.20 10.51
N CYS A 237 3.40 -2.43 9.53
CA CYS A 237 4.28 -1.28 9.79
C CYS A 237 3.56 -0.19 10.61
N ALA A 238 2.29 0.10 10.33
CA ALA A 238 1.51 1.07 11.09
C ALA A 238 1.33 0.65 12.56
N VAL A 239 1.15 -0.63 12.82
CA VAL A 239 1.02 -1.19 14.17
C VAL A 239 2.38 -1.20 14.89
N LEU A 240 3.48 -1.50 14.20
CA LEU A 240 4.84 -1.38 14.73
C LEU A 240 5.16 0.07 15.13
N ARG A 241 4.79 1.05 14.30
CA ARG A 241 5.01 2.48 14.60
C ARG A 241 4.31 2.91 15.90
N GLN A 242 3.19 2.28 16.25
CA GLN A 242 2.38 2.59 17.44
C GLN A 242 2.69 1.70 18.64
N ASP A 243 3.69 0.82 18.53
CA ASP A 243 3.99 -0.21 19.55
C ASP A 243 2.74 -0.99 20.02
N SER A 244 1.87 -1.31 19.09
CA SER A 244 0.56 -1.88 19.36
C SER A 244 0.32 -3.26 18.72
N LEU A 245 1.39 -4.01 18.45
CA LEU A 245 1.31 -5.33 17.84
C LEU A 245 0.49 -6.32 18.68
N SER A 246 0.63 -6.27 20.00
CA SER A 246 -0.16 -7.07 20.93
C SER A 246 -1.69 -6.79 20.87
N ARG A 247 -2.08 -5.61 20.39
CA ARG A 247 -3.50 -5.30 20.15
C ARG A 247 -4.02 -5.91 18.86
N LEU A 248 -3.12 -6.20 17.90
CA LEU A 248 -3.49 -6.87 16.65
C LEU A 248 -3.48 -8.38 16.83
N VAL A 249 -2.43 -8.93 17.43
CA VAL A 249 -2.23 -10.36 17.66
C VAL A 249 -1.77 -10.57 19.11
N PRO A 250 -2.69 -10.77 20.07
CA PRO A 250 -2.36 -10.81 21.50
C PRO A 250 -1.38 -11.91 21.92
N GLN A 251 -1.40 -13.05 21.24
CA GLN A 251 -0.58 -14.22 21.54
C GLN A 251 0.34 -14.57 20.35
N ILE A 252 1.05 -13.58 19.80
CA ILE A 252 1.89 -13.79 18.63
C ILE A 252 3.01 -14.78 18.93
N GLY A 253 3.08 -15.85 18.13
CA GLY A 253 4.16 -16.85 18.16
C GLY A 253 5.08 -16.75 16.95
N ALA A 254 4.52 -16.38 15.80
CA ALA A 254 5.29 -16.20 14.57
C ALA A 254 4.72 -15.07 13.69
N CYS A 255 5.61 -14.39 12.96
CA CYS A 255 5.24 -13.46 11.92
C CYS A 255 5.85 -13.87 10.58
N ILE A 256 5.01 -14.02 9.56
CA ILE A 256 5.41 -14.38 8.21
C ILE A 256 5.26 -13.17 7.31
N ILE A 257 6.35 -12.73 6.68
CA ILE A 257 6.36 -11.64 5.71
C ILE A 257 6.43 -12.27 4.32
N ASP A 258 5.30 -12.35 3.63
CA ASP A 258 5.24 -12.85 2.26
C ASP A 258 5.48 -11.71 1.27
N GLU A 259 6.18 -11.98 0.17
CA GLU A 259 6.76 -10.98 -0.75
C GLU A 259 7.65 -9.95 -0.01
N ALA A 260 8.52 -10.47 0.86
CA ALA A 260 9.31 -9.70 1.82
C ALA A 260 10.24 -8.66 1.17
N HIS A 261 10.56 -8.81 -0.11
CA HIS A 261 11.37 -7.84 -0.86
C HIS A 261 10.73 -6.43 -0.93
N HIS A 262 9.42 -6.30 -0.64
CA HIS A 262 8.73 -5.02 -0.53
C HIS A 262 8.69 -4.45 0.88
N PHE A 263 9.06 -5.24 1.88
CA PHE A 263 8.81 -4.89 3.28
C PHE A 263 9.49 -3.58 3.69
N GLU A 264 10.75 -3.37 3.27
CA GLU A 264 11.47 -2.14 3.57
C GLU A 264 10.82 -0.91 2.92
N ASP A 265 10.48 -0.99 1.63
CA ASP A 265 9.90 0.15 0.90
C ASP A 265 8.55 0.56 1.52
N VAL A 266 7.72 -0.42 1.92
CA VAL A 266 6.46 -0.17 2.62
C VAL A 266 6.72 0.40 4.01
N ALA A 267 7.71 -0.09 4.74
CA ALA A 267 8.05 0.42 6.06
C ALA A 267 8.52 1.89 5.99
N ILE A 268 9.39 2.23 5.04
CA ILE A 268 9.82 3.63 4.81
C ILE A 268 8.60 4.52 4.52
N GLU A 269 7.69 4.09 3.64
CA GLU A 269 6.51 4.86 3.29
C GLU A 269 5.57 5.05 4.50
N GLN A 270 5.32 4.01 5.29
CA GLN A 270 4.47 4.08 6.49
C GLN A 270 5.08 4.91 7.63
N MET A 271 6.40 5.03 7.66
CA MET A 271 7.14 5.85 8.64
C MET A 271 7.44 7.26 8.14
N SER A 272 7.13 7.56 6.88
CA SER A 272 7.29 8.90 6.34
C SER A 272 6.18 9.83 6.82
N ASN A 273 6.52 11.10 6.95
CA ASN A 273 5.58 12.17 7.21
C ASN A 273 5.27 12.90 5.89
N SER A 274 4.04 13.37 5.76
CA SER A 274 3.58 14.16 4.62
C SER A 274 2.72 15.31 5.12
N PHE A 275 2.96 16.49 4.60
CA PHE A 275 2.16 17.66 4.87
C PHE A 275 1.73 18.30 3.55
N ASP A 276 0.45 18.22 3.26
CA ASP A 276 -0.16 18.74 2.02
C ASP A 276 -1.57 19.28 2.28
N GLY A 277 -2.12 19.98 1.27
CA GLY A 277 -3.45 20.59 1.38
C GLY A 277 -4.58 19.57 1.57
N SER A 278 -4.45 18.35 1.05
CA SER A 278 -5.48 17.31 1.20
C SER A 278 -5.51 16.75 2.63
N VAL A 279 -4.34 16.47 3.21
CA VAL A 279 -4.23 16.02 4.62
C VAL A 279 -4.78 17.10 5.55
N SER A 280 -4.45 18.36 5.30
CA SER A 280 -4.96 19.48 6.07
C SER A 280 -6.48 19.62 5.93
N SER A 281 -7.01 19.49 4.72
CA SER A 281 -8.47 19.52 4.47
C SER A 281 -9.19 18.36 5.17
N GLU A 282 -8.64 17.15 5.13
CA GLU A 282 -9.19 15.97 5.85
C GLU A 282 -9.20 16.20 7.36
N PHE A 283 -8.12 16.77 7.90
CA PHE A 283 -8.03 17.12 9.31
C PHE A 283 -9.16 18.09 9.72
N PHE A 284 -9.35 19.21 9.02
CA PHE A 284 -10.39 20.18 9.36
C PHE A 284 -11.80 19.64 9.11
N THR A 285 -12.01 18.85 8.05
CA THR A 285 -13.31 18.24 7.76
C THR A 285 -13.75 17.25 8.84
N SER A 286 -12.80 16.58 9.50
CA SER A 286 -13.12 15.64 10.58
C SER A 286 -13.59 16.33 11.86
N PHE A 287 -13.16 17.55 12.12
CA PHE A 287 -13.66 18.38 13.23
C PHE A 287 -14.99 19.08 12.93
N ALA A 288 -15.12 19.62 11.72
CA ALA A 288 -16.36 20.24 11.27
C ALA A 288 -17.01 19.31 10.24
N ALA A 289 -18.26 18.91 10.44
CA ALA A 289 -19.01 18.19 9.43
C ALA A 289 -19.36 19.16 8.28
N VAL A 290 -18.39 19.43 7.42
CA VAL A 290 -18.55 20.36 6.31
C VAL A 290 -18.97 19.60 5.08
N LYS A 291 -20.02 20.08 4.41
CA LYS A 291 -20.43 19.64 3.08
C LYS A 291 -19.28 19.92 2.11
N ARG A 292 -18.73 18.89 1.48
CA ARG A 292 -17.87 19.11 0.30
C ARG A 292 -18.73 19.72 -0.79
N PRO A 293 -18.29 20.80 -1.47
CA PRO A 293 -19.03 21.33 -2.61
C PRO A 293 -19.14 20.23 -3.67
N ASP A 294 -20.35 20.08 -4.23
CA ASP A 294 -20.58 19.25 -5.40
C ASP A 294 -19.86 19.91 -6.58
N PHE A 295 -18.73 19.35 -6.97
CA PHE A 295 -18.09 19.70 -8.23
C PHE A 295 -18.76 18.86 -9.31
N GLU A 296 -19.56 19.51 -10.16
CA GLU A 296 -19.83 18.99 -11.48
C GLU A 296 -18.48 18.79 -12.17
N GLU A 297 -18.23 17.57 -12.65
CA GLU A 297 -17.04 17.25 -13.44
C GLU A 297 -17.10 17.98 -14.79
N ASP A 298 -16.77 19.26 -14.78
CA ASP A 298 -16.26 19.90 -15.98
C ASP A 298 -14.82 19.37 -16.18
N GLU A 299 -14.64 18.52 -17.16
CA GLU A 299 -13.34 17.90 -17.51
C GLU A 299 -12.22 18.93 -17.78
N GLU A 300 -12.52 20.20 -17.92
CA GLU A 300 -11.57 21.28 -18.17
C GLU A 300 -11.04 21.99 -16.90
N ARG A 301 -11.65 21.78 -15.72
CA ARG A 301 -11.16 22.36 -14.46
C ARG A 301 -10.58 21.31 -13.54
N LYS A 302 -9.37 20.89 -13.79
CA LYS A 302 -8.48 20.27 -12.79
C LYS A 302 -8.05 21.34 -11.77
N THR A 303 -9.00 21.78 -10.95
CA THR A 303 -8.69 22.68 -9.83
C THR A 303 -7.78 21.95 -8.85
N ASN A 304 -6.71 22.62 -8.44
CA ASN A 304 -5.81 22.15 -7.40
C ASN A 304 -6.61 21.93 -6.10
N SER A 305 -6.23 20.94 -5.28
CA SER A 305 -6.84 20.71 -3.96
C SER A 305 -6.81 21.96 -3.07
N PHE A 306 -5.91 22.85 -3.38
CA PHE A 306 -5.79 24.19 -2.81
C PHE A 306 -6.98 25.12 -3.16
N GLU A 307 -7.40 25.20 -4.44
CA GLU A 307 -8.59 25.97 -4.83
C GLU A 307 -9.84 25.37 -4.20
N GLN A 308 -9.91 24.04 -4.03
CA GLN A 308 -10.98 23.38 -3.30
C GLN A 308 -11.03 23.80 -1.82
N MET A 309 -9.86 23.96 -1.18
CA MET A 309 -9.78 24.41 0.20
C MET A 309 -10.18 25.89 0.35
N VAL A 310 -9.83 26.75 -0.59
CA VAL A 310 -10.25 28.16 -0.62
C VAL A 310 -11.75 28.30 -0.86
N LEU A 311 -12.32 27.54 -1.79
CA LEU A 311 -13.77 27.50 -2.04
C LEU A 311 -14.55 26.94 -0.84
N LEU A 312 -13.98 25.99 -0.11
CA LEU A 312 -14.52 25.49 1.15
C LEU A 312 -14.57 26.61 2.20
N ASP A 313 -13.52 27.41 2.30
CA ASP A 313 -13.46 28.56 3.23
C ASP A 313 -14.53 29.62 2.93
N GLU A 314 -14.73 29.97 1.67
CA GLU A 314 -15.78 30.94 1.27
C GLU A 314 -17.20 30.41 1.55
N GLN A 315 -17.46 29.12 1.33
CA GLN A 315 -18.77 28.52 1.57
C GLN A 315 -19.07 28.36 3.07
N ILE A 316 -18.07 28.00 3.87
CA ILE A 316 -18.21 27.89 5.32
C ILE A 316 -18.38 29.27 5.96
N GLY A 317 -17.64 30.27 5.53
CA GLY A 317 -17.83 31.66 5.96
C GLY A 317 -19.26 32.16 5.74
N ASN A 318 -19.90 31.76 4.64
CA ASN A 318 -21.31 32.10 4.36
C ASN A 318 -22.31 31.32 5.22
N ILE A 319 -21.98 30.07 5.63
CA ILE A 319 -22.80 29.26 6.54
C ILE A 319 -22.68 29.79 7.96
N ASP A 320 -21.45 30.11 8.41
CA ASP A 320 -21.19 30.65 9.75
C ASP A 320 -21.85 32.03 9.95
N ASN A 321 -21.88 32.89 8.94
CA ASN A 321 -22.61 34.14 9.01
C ASN A 321 -24.14 33.98 9.11
N LYS A 322 -24.72 32.95 8.50
CA LYS A 322 -26.15 32.64 8.66
C LYS A 322 -26.44 31.97 10.02
N LEU A 323 -25.52 31.14 10.51
CA LEU A 323 -25.64 30.51 11.84
C LEU A 323 -25.43 31.50 12.96
N SER A 324 -24.46 32.44 12.86
CA SER A 324 -24.22 33.46 13.88
C SER A 324 -25.43 34.41 14.04
N LEU A 325 -26.16 34.68 12.95
CA LEU A 325 -27.40 35.48 12.96
C LEU A 325 -28.59 34.72 13.56
N SER A 326 -28.63 33.40 13.49
CA SER A 326 -29.68 32.56 14.11
C SER A 326 -29.42 32.24 15.59
N LEU A 327 -28.14 32.08 15.96
CA LEU A 327 -27.70 31.81 17.33
C LEU A 327 -27.86 33.00 18.28
N ALA A 328 -28.01 34.23 17.75
CA ALA A 328 -28.25 35.43 18.53
C ALA A 328 -29.71 35.58 18.97
N LYS A 329 -30.64 34.72 18.47
CA LYS A 329 -32.06 34.89 18.69
C LYS A 329 -32.76 33.82 19.55
N ASP A 330 -32.16 32.60 19.68
CA ASP A 330 -32.78 31.54 20.44
C ASP A 330 -31.76 30.80 21.32
N ASN A 331 -32.13 30.53 22.59
CA ASN A 331 -31.38 29.74 23.54
C ASN A 331 -31.27 28.22 23.18
N ASN A 332 -31.67 27.81 21.98
CA ASN A 332 -31.49 26.47 21.44
C ASN A 332 -30.22 26.39 20.62
N LEU A 333 -29.13 25.96 21.24
CA LEU A 333 -27.82 25.75 20.64
C LEU A 333 -27.86 24.54 19.71
N SER A 334 -28.08 24.74 18.41
CA SER A 334 -27.82 23.73 17.39
C SER A 334 -26.41 23.92 16.84
N TYR A 335 -25.45 23.10 17.34
CA TYR A 335 -24.12 23.01 16.75
C TYR A 335 -24.20 22.19 15.44
N PRO A 336 -23.37 22.52 14.44
CA PRO A 336 -23.27 21.68 13.23
C PRO A 336 -22.85 20.26 13.60
N SER A 337 -23.38 19.26 12.91
CA SER A 337 -23.12 17.86 13.18
C SER A 337 -21.61 17.53 13.03
N GLY A 338 -20.88 17.36 14.12
CA GLY A 338 -19.45 17.07 14.10
C GLY A 338 -18.89 16.91 15.52
N TRP A 339 -17.57 16.94 15.62
CA TRP A 339 -16.86 16.77 16.89
C TRP A 339 -17.29 17.82 17.93
N PHE A 340 -17.36 19.11 17.54
CA PHE A 340 -17.78 20.21 18.43
C PHE A 340 -19.22 20.05 18.93
N SER A 341 -20.14 19.63 18.04
CA SER A 341 -21.53 19.38 18.40
C SER A 341 -21.65 18.25 19.43
N ASN A 342 -20.92 17.15 19.20
CA ASN A 342 -20.95 16.02 20.11
C ASN A 342 -20.44 16.39 21.51
N LEU A 343 -19.35 17.17 21.55
CA LEU A 343 -18.77 17.62 22.80
C LEU A 343 -19.72 18.59 23.53
N ALA A 344 -20.32 19.54 22.81
CA ALA A 344 -21.27 20.47 23.37
C ALA A 344 -22.52 19.77 23.91
N GLU A 345 -23.09 18.83 23.15
CA GLU A 345 -24.24 18.04 23.60
C GLU A 345 -23.93 17.22 24.84
N ALA A 346 -22.74 16.65 24.91
CA ALA A 346 -22.32 15.89 26.09
C ALA A 346 -22.09 16.78 27.30
N ILE A 347 -21.48 17.97 27.14
CA ILE A 347 -21.36 18.96 28.23
C ILE A 347 -22.73 19.41 28.71
N HIS A 348 -23.69 19.65 27.80
CA HIS A 348 -25.02 20.06 28.13
C HIS A 348 -25.82 18.98 28.89
N ARG A 349 -25.71 17.69 28.47
CA ARG A 349 -26.36 16.56 29.20
C ARG A 349 -25.87 16.43 30.63
N LEU A 350 -24.62 16.78 30.90
CA LEU A 350 -24.00 16.70 32.20
C LEU A 350 -24.09 18.01 32.99
N GLY A 351 -24.61 19.07 32.37
CA GLY A 351 -24.78 20.38 32.99
C GLY A 351 -25.61 20.36 34.27
N SER A 352 -26.59 19.41 34.38
CA SER A 352 -27.38 19.20 35.59
C SER A 352 -26.57 18.68 36.80
N TYR A 353 -25.38 18.13 36.57
CA TYR A 353 -24.49 17.64 37.66
C TYR A 353 -23.39 18.65 38.03
N LEU A 354 -23.34 19.80 37.34
CA LEU A 354 -22.34 20.81 37.53
C LEU A 354 -22.69 21.80 38.65
N PRO A 355 -21.73 22.26 39.47
CA PRO A 355 -21.92 23.39 40.36
C PRO A 355 -22.25 24.63 39.54
N TYR A 356 -23.04 25.54 40.15
CA TYR A 356 -23.51 26.78 39.54
C TYR A 356 -22.45 27.46 38.63
N GLY A 357 -22.73 27.59 37.35
CA GLY A 357 -21.86 28.23 36.34
C GLY A 357 -20.79 27.36 35.70
N GLY A 358 -20.64 26.08 36.05
CA GLY A 358 -19.63 25.18 35.48
C GLY A 358 -19.91 24.83 34.02
N GLU A 359 -21.16 24.54 33.67
CA GLU A 359 -21.61 24.30 32.32
C GLU A 359 -21.34 25.50 31.41
N ASP A 360 -21.70 26.71 31.85
CA ASP A 360 -21.48 27.95 31.12
C ASP A 360 -19.99 28.22 30.87
N ARG A 361 -19.10 27.83 31.80
CA ARG A 361 -17.66 28.00 31.63
C ARG A 361 -17.12 27.04 30.58
N ALA A 362 -17.51 25.77 30.61
CA ALA A 362 -17.08 24.75 29.64
C ALA A 362 -17.61 25.06 28.22
N LEU A 363 -18.88 25.48 28.11
CA LEU A 363 -19.46 25.87 26.83
C LEU A 363 -18.84 27.18 26.29
N ARG A 364 -18.48 28.14 27.13
CA ARG A 364 -17.75 29.34 26.68
C ARG A 364 -16.35 29.02 26.21
N ALA A 365 -15.63 28.13 26.89
CA ALA A 365 -14.33 27.68 26.47
C ALA A 365 -14.40 26.93 25.12
N LEU A 366 -15.42 26.09 24.93
CA LEU A 366 -15.65 25.40 23.67
C LEU A 366 -15.99 26.35 22.51
N LYS A 367 -16.79 27.37 22.77
CA LYS A 367 -17.06 28.46 21.80
C LYS A 367 -15.79 29.21 21.43
N SER A 368 -14.98 29.58 22.41
CA SER A 368 -13.71 30.27 22.20
C SER A 368 -12.75 29.41 21.34
N LEU A 369 -12.69 28.12 21.60
CA LEU A 369 -11.89 27.20 20.79
C LEU A 369 -12.40 27.15 19.34
N TYR A 370 -13.70 26.97 19.14
CA TYR A 370 -14.26 26.81 17.79
C TYR A 370 -14.17 28.08 16.94
N TYR A 371 -14.71 29.18 17.43
CA TYR A 371 -14.78 30.46 16.71
C TYR A 371 -13.49 31.28 16.77
N GLY A 372 -12.60 31.01 17.73
CA GLY A 372 -11.34 31.69 17.89
C GLY A 372 -10.16 30.86 17.38
N ALA A 373 -9.63 29.99 18.24
CA ALA A 373 -8.35 29.32 17.99
C ALA A 373 -8.38 28.35 16.79
N PHE A 374 -9.44 27.55 16.67
CA PHE A 374 -9.58 26.57 15.60
C PHE A 374 -9.83 27.22 14.23
N GLN A 375 -10.65 28.26 14.21
CA GLN A 375 -10.87 29.03 12.99
C GLN A 375 -9.60 29.74 12.54
N THR A 376 -8.84 30.35 13.47
CA THR A 376 -7.54 30.97 13.18
C THR A 376 -6.55 29.95 12.59
N LEU A 377 -6.50 28.74 13.15
CA LEU A 377 -5.66 27.67 12.63
C LEU A 377 -6.08 27.30 11.19
N ARG A 378 -7.37 27.11 10.96
CA ARG A 378 -7.91 26.78 9.63
C ARG A 378 -7.57 27.86 8.59
N GLU A 379 -7.76 29.13 8.94
CA GLU A 379 -7.48 30.26 8.06
C GLU A 379 -5.97 30.45 7.79
N SER A 380 -5.09 29.99 8.68
CA SER A 380 -3.64 30.08 8.48
C SER A 380 -3.07 29.07 7.49
N VAL A 381 -3.77 27.95 7.25
CA VAL A 381 -3.24 26.85 6.43
C VAL A 381 -3.27 27.18 4.93
N ALA A 382 -4.33 27.83 4.43
CA ALA A 382 -4.46 28.16 3.02
C ALA A 382 -3.39 29.17 2.52
N PRO A 383 -3.10 30.26 3.25
CA PRO A 383 -1.99 31.15 2.91
C PRO A 383 -0.63 30.46 2.87
N TYR A 384 -0.40 29.53 3.81
CA TYR A 384 0.83 28.74 3.83
C TYR A 384 1.01 27.92 2.54
N PHE A 385 -0.03 27.18 2.10
CA PHE A 385 0.06 26.40 0.86
C PHE A 385 0.17 27.28 -0.40
N ARG A 386 -0.39 28.49 -0.41
CA ARG A 386 -0.14 29.47 -1.48
C ARG A 386 1.33 29.88 -1.49
N ALA A 387 1.86 30.25 -0.34
CA ALA A 387 3.27 30.62 -0.23
C ALA A 387 4.21 29.45 -0.62
N LEU A 388 3.84 28.22 -0.29
CA LEU A 388 4.58 27.01 -0.69
C LEU A 388 4.51 26.77 -2.19
N GLU A 389 3.35 26.96 -2.82
CA GLU A 389 3.16 26.85 -4.26
C GLU A 389 3.95 27.94 -5.02
N ASP A 390 3.92 29.16 -4.52
CA ASP A 390 4.70 30.29 -5.04
C ASP A 390 6.20 30.02 -4.90
N TYR A 391 6.64 29.51 -3.75
CA TYR A 391 8.02 29.09 -3.52
C TYR A 391 8.45 28.00 -4.51
N TYR A 392 7.63 26.97 -4.71
CA TYR A 392 7.90 25.89 -5.64
C TYR A 392 7.92 26.33 -7.11
N SER A 393 7.10 27.28 -7.49
CA SER A 393 6.92 27.72 -8.89
C SER A 393 7.89 28.79 -9.35
N ASN A 394 8.55 29.48 -8.43
CA ASN A 394 9.45 30.60 -8.70
C ASN A 394 10.94 30.21 -8.70
N GLU A 395 11.84 31.21 -8.84
CA GLU A 395 13.30 31.02 -8.92
C GLU A 395 13.90 30.23 -7.75
N ALA A 396 13.24 30.23 -6.61
CA ALA A 396 13.67 29.45 -5.45
C ALA A 396 13.82 27.94 -5.77
N TYR A 397 12.92 27.39 -6.59
CA TYR A 397 13.01 26.01 -7.07
C TYR A 397 14.27 25.79 -7.95
N SER A 398 14.69 26.78 -8.71
CA SER A 398 15.89 26.69 -9.57
C SER A 398 17.21 26.72 -8.80
N GLN A 399 17.21 27.21 -7.57
CA GLN A 399 18.39 27.31 -6.68
C GLN A 399 18.56 26.10 -5.75
N LEU A 400 17.50 25.28 -5.57
CA LEU A 400 17.62 24.00 -4.90
C LEU A 400 18.35 23.02 -5.83
N ASP A 401 19.10 22.08 -5.29
CA ASP A 401 19.85 21.03 -6.01
C ASP A 401 18.94 20.16 -6.91
N CYS A 402 18.27 20.78 -7.85
CA CYS A 402 17.44 20.16 -8.85
C CYS A 402 18.29 19.94 -10.08
N PHE A 403 18.67 18.70 -10.35
CA PHE A 403 19.51 18.32 -11.47
C PHE A 403 18.93 18.67 -12.85
N GLU A 404 17.61 18.94 -12.91
CA GLU A 404 16.96 19.48 -14.13
C GLU A 404 15.72 20.30 -13.74
N ARG A 405 15.50 21.45 -14.41
CA ARG A 405 14.32 22.32 -14.30
C ARG A 405 12.96 21.64 -14.54
N LYS A 406 12.94 20.33 -14.79
CA LYS A 406 11.75 19.51 -15.07
C LYS A 406 11.47 18.43 -14.01
N SER A 407 12.27 18.34 -12.95
CA SER A 407 11.99 17.37 -11.89
C SER A 407 10.80 17.83 -11.04
N PRO A 408 9.76 17.00 -10.85
CA PRO A 408 8.66 17.34 -9.96
C PRO A 408 9.04 17.26 -8.48
N VAL A 409 10.30 16.97 -8.16
CA VAL A 409 10.81 16.77 -6.80
C VAL A 409 11.99 17.69 -6.54
N ALA A 410 11.91 18.51 -5.49
CA ALA A 410 13.00 19.32 -4.97
C ALA A 410 13.46 18.81 -3.61
N MET A 411 14.77 18.52 -3.49
CA MET A 411 15.38 18.14 -2.21
C MET A 411 15.56 19.38 -1.33
N LEU A 412 15.25 19.24 -0.05
CA LEU A 412 15.36 20.31 0.92
C LEU A 412 16.51 20.04 1.91
N ASN A 413 17.12 21.10 2.41
CA ASN A 413 18.14 21.06 3.45
C ASN A 413 17.85 22.14 4.53
N SER A 414 18.62 22.20 5.59
CA SER A 414 18.43 23.14 6.70
C SER A 414 18.41 24.63 6.29
N LYS A 415 18.92 24.98 5.12
CA LYS A 415 18.96 26.35 4.59
C LYS A 415 17.90 26.66 3.54
N TRP A 416 16.94 25.75 3.30
CA TRP A 416 15.99 25.86 2.19
C TRP A 416 15.17 27.16 2.21
N LEU A 417 14.80 27.67 3.39
CA LEU A 417 14.08 28.94 3.54
C LEU A 417 14.99 30.17 3.37
N ALA A 418 16.29 30.02 3.62
CA ALA A 418 17.25 31.13 3.56
C ALA A 418 17.73 31.43 2.11
N VAL A 419 17.69 30.41 1.23
CA VAL A 419 18.24 30.49 -0.14
C VAL A 419 17.42 31.39 -1.06
N SER A 420 16.15 31.59 -0.76
CA SER A 420 15.16 32.19 -1.70
C SER A 420 14.78 33.62 -1.43
N GLY A 421 15.49 34.33 -0.56
CA GLY A 421 15.19 35.76 -0.26
C GLY A 421 13.76 35.95 0.24
N GLY A 422 12.98 36.84 -0.43
CA GLY A 422 11.63 37.20 0.02
C GLY A 422 10.61 36.05 0.04
N TRP A 423 10.72 35.07 -0.84
CA TRP A 423 9.79 33.91 -0.88
C TRP A 423 9.96 33.01 0.34
N GLY A 424 11.20 32.75 0.77
CA GLY A 424 11.47 31.97 1.96
C GLY A 424 11.01 32.69 3.24
N GLN A 425 11.15 34.01 3.30
CA GLN A 425 10.64 34.83 4.41
C GLN A 425 9.11 34.80 4.50
N SER A 426 8.42 34.91 3.34
CA SER A 426 6.96 34.80 3.29
C SER A 426 6.48 33.44 3.79
N LEU A 427 7.12 32.36 3.33
CA LEU A 427 6.76 31.00 3.74
C LEU A 427 7.03 30.79 5.23
N ALA A 428 8.16 31.26 5.76
CA ALA A 428 8.49 31.20 7.18
C ALA A 428 7.48 31.98 8.05
N PHE A 429 7.03 33.12 7.57
CA PHE A 429 6.01 33.93 8.26
C PHE A 429 4.66 33.20 8.36
N GLU A 430 4.19 32.60 7.25
CA GLU A 430 2.96 31.80 7.27
C GLU A 430 3.10 30.52 8.10
N ALA A 431 4.29 29.93 8.14
CA ALA A 431 4.57 28.76 9.00
C ALA A 431 4.44 29.11 10.50
N GLU A 432 4.95 30.27 10.93
CA GLU A 432 4.85 30.73 12.31
C GLU A 432 3.40 31.00 12.74
N LYS A 433 2.54 31.43 11.82
CA LYS A 433 1.10 31.56 12.07
C LYS A 433 0.46 30.20 12.37
N ILE A 434 0.78 29.16 11.58
CA ILE A 434 0.29 27.79 11.82
C ILE A 434 0.76 27.31 13.20
N LYS A 435 2.05 27.48 13.53
CA LYS A 435 2.61 27.06 14.82
C LYS A 435 1.92 27.74 15.99
N SER A 436 1.76 29.05 15.91
CA SER A 436 1.10 29.85 16.94
C SER A 436 -0.37 29.45 17.11
N ALA A 437 -1.10 29.29 16.01
CA ALA A 437 -2.50 28.88 16.03
C ALA A 437 -2.70 27.47 16.56
N CYS A 438 -1.85 26.50 16.18
CA CYS A 438 -1.84 25.14 16.73
C CYS A 438 -1.61 25.15 18.24
N ASN A 439 -0.60 25.88 18.71
CA ASN A 439 -0.28 25.97 20.13
C ASN A 439 -1.45 26.57 20.95
N ASN A 440 -2.12 27.59 20.39
CA ASN A 440 -3.31 28.17 21.01
C ASN A 440 -4.46 27.16 21.08
N CYS A 441 -4.73 26.40 20.01
CA CYS A 441 -5.72 25.33 20.00
C CYS A 441 -5.41 24.24 21.05
N LEU A 442 -4.14 23.79 21.13
CA LEU A 442 -3.70 22.80 22.09
C LEU A 442 -3.89 23.28 23.53
N ALA A 443 -3.55 24.56 23.81
CA ALA A 443 -3.73 25.15 25.13
C ALA A 443 -5.21 25.21 25.55
N GLN A 444 -6.09 25.63 24.65
CA GLN A 444 -7.53 25.69 24.93
C GLN A 444 -8.17 24.31 25.05
N LEU A 445 -7.74 23.33 24.23
CA LEU A 445 -8.21 21.94 24.35
C LEU A 445 -7.81 21.33 25.70
N ARG A 446 -6.57 21.59 26.17
CA ARG A 446 -6.10 21.13 27.49
C ARG A 446 -6.87 21.78 28.63
N GLU A 447 -7.22 23.06 28.50
CA GLU A 447 -8.10 23.74 29.48
C GLU A 447 -9.47 23.07 29.55
N ILE A 448 -10.09 22.77 28.39
CA ILE A 448 -11.39 22.09 28.35
C ILE A 448 -11.28 20.67 28.90
N GLU A 449 -10.19 19.94 28.57
CA GLU A 449 -9.94 18.60 29.14
C GLU A 449 -9.81 18.63 30.66
N GLY A 450 -9.11 19.63 31.22
CA GLY A 450 -8.99 19.84 32.66
C GLY A 450 -10.35 20.12 33.31
N LEU A 451 -11.13 21.03 32.73
CA LEU A 451 -12.50 21.29 33.19
C LEU A 451 -13.37 20.04 33.15
N TRP A 452 -13.25 19.24 32.10
CA TRP A 452 -13.98 18.00 31.96
C TRP A 452 -13.57 16.96 33.01
N LYS A 453 -12.28 16.77 33.28
CA LYS A 453 -11.78 15.85 34.31
C LYS A 453 -12.33 16.20 35.70
N ASP A 454 -12.26 17.49 36.06
CA ASP A 454 -12.84 17.97 37.33
C ASP A 454 -14.34 17.68 37.45
N LEU A 455 -15.06 17.75 36.34
CA LEU A 455 -16.48 17.47 36.26
C LEU A 455 -16.79 15.97 36.37
N ALA A 456 -16.04 15.17 35.62
CA ALA A 456 -16.20 13.71 35.57
C ALA A 456 -15.93 13.09 36.95
N GLU A 457 -14.90 13.56 37.67
CA GLU A 457 -14.59 13.11 39.02
C GLU A 457 -15.70 13.48 40.01
N ARG A 458 -16.27 14.70 39.95
CA ARG A 458 -17.34 15.16 40.85
C ARG A 458 -18.68 14.46 40.58
N ALA A 459 -18.96 14.11 39.34
CA ALA A 459 -20.17 13.45 38.89
C ALA A 459 -20.10 11.92 38.94
N GLU A 460 -18.95 11.35 39.38
CA GLU A 460 -18.70 9.90 39.43
C GLU A 460 -19.04 9.22 38.08
N ILE A 461 -18.64 9.85 36.98
CA ILE A 461 -18.96 9.37 35.64
C ILE A 461 -18.20 8.08 35.34
N ASP A 462 -18.94 7.02 35.01
CA ASP A 462 -18.39 5.74 34.64
C ASP A 462 -17.67 5.79 33.26
N GLU A 463 -16.72 4.90 33.04
CA GLU A 463 -15.97 4.85 31.76
C GLU A 463 -16.89 4.69 30.53
N SER A 464 -18.03 4.04 30.67
CA SER A 464 -19.04 3.86 29.62
C SER A 464 -19.67 5.19 29.17
N ASP A 465 -19.79 6.15 30.07
CA ASP A 465 -20.45 7.44 29.85
C ASP A 465 -19.43 8.58 29.59
N ASN A 466 -18.14 8.31 29.71
CA ASN A 466 -17.05 9.28 29.48
C ASN A 466 -16.78 9.57 27.98
N GLN A 467 -17.84 9.70 27.19
CA GLN A 467 -17.74 10.04 25.77
C GLN A 467 -16.99 11.38 25.50
N PRO A 468 -17.22 12.46 26.25
CA PRO A 468 -16.50 13.72 26.05
C PRO A 468 -15.00 13.62 26.36
N GLY A 469 -14.61 12.93 27.39
CA GLY A 469 -13.19 12.71 27.71
C GLY A 469 -12.45 12.00 26.59
N VAL A 470 -13.10 10.99 25.99
CA VAL A 470 -12.53 10.28 24.80
C VAL A 470 -12.44 11.20 23.58
N LEU A 471 -13.44 12.05 23.34
CA LEU A 471 -13.41 13.03 22.25
C LEU A 471 -12.30 14.06 22.44
N LEU A 472 -12.13 14.59 23.65
CA LEU A 472 -11.09 15.58 23.98
C LEU A 472 -9.68 14.98 23.83
N SER A 473 -9.43 13.82 24.44
CA SER A 473 -8.13 13.15 24.32
C SER A 473 -7.79 12.79 22.87
N THR A 474 -8.78 12.33 22.08
CA THR A 474 -8.57 12.04 20.67
C THR A 474 -8.28 13.31 19.87
N ALA A 475 -8.93 14.42 20.15
CA ALA A 475 -8.68 15.70 19.50
C ALA A 475 -7.28 16.24 19.80
N LEU A 476 -6.85 16.14 21.08
CA LEU A 476 -5.51 16.51 21.48
C LEU A 476 -4.44 15.67 20.76
N GLU A 477 -4.60 14.35 20.72
CA GLU A 477 -3.71 13.44 19.99
C GLU A 477 -3.61 13.79 18.50
N GLN A 478 -4.73 14.13 17.87
CA GLN A 478 -4.76 14.45 16.44
C GLN A 478 -4.19 15.84 16.13
N LEU A 479 -4.47 16.83 16.95
CA LEU A 479 -3.91 18.16 16.76
C LEU A 479 -2.38 18.16 17.03
N ASP A 480 -1.94 17.42 18.04
CA ASP A 480 -0.51 17.21 18.29
C ASP A 480 0.14 16.48 17.10
N SER A 481 -0.49 15.43 16.58
CA SER A 481 -0.02 14.70 15.39
C SER A 481 0.03 15.60 14.15
N PHE A 482 -0.96 16.48 13.96
CA PHE A 482 -0.95 17.46 12.86
C PHE A 482 0.25 18.42 13.02
N MET A 483 0.44 18.95 14.21
CA MET A 483 1.56 19.86 14.51
C MET A 483 2.92 19.18 14.33
N GLN A 484 3.08 17.95 14.83
CA GLN A 484 4.30 17.16 14.67
C GLN A 484 4.59 16.85 13.20
N ASN A 485 3.57 16.45 12.42
CA ASN A 485 3.73 16.25 10.98
C ASN A 485 4.18 17.53 10.27
N PHE A 486 3.59 18.67 10.63
CA PHE A 486 3.98 19.97 10.09
C PHE A 486 5.43 20.30 10.43
N LEU A 487 5.81 20.21 11.71
CA LEU A 487 7.16 20.52 12.18
C LEU A 487 8.20 19.63 11.52
N VAL A 488 7.97 18.31 11.50
CA VAL A 488 8.90 17.35 10.90
C VAL A 488 9.10 17.59 9.41
N CYS A 489 8.06 18.04 8.69
CA CYS A 489 8.17 18.30 7.25
C CYS A 489 8.75 19.69 6.94
N HIS A 490 8.48 20.70 7.77
CA HIS A 490 8.83 22.09 7.51
C HIS A 490 10.14 22.53 8.19
N ASP A 491 10.32 22.19 9.48
CA ASP A 491 11.48 22.62 10.26
C ASP A 491 12.63 21.61 10.14
N ILE A 492 13.56 21.90 9.22
CA ILE A 492 14.74 21.06 9.01
C ILE A 492 15.83 21.55 9.94
N SER A 493 16.03 20.87 11.07
CA SER A 493 17.13 21.11 12.02
C SER A 493 18.28 20.11 11.80
N GLU A 494 19.41 20.33 12.47
CA GLU A 494 20.53 19.38 12.45
C GLU A 494 20.10 18.00 12.98
N GLU A 495 19.19 17.95 13.96
CA GLU A 495 18.66 16.71 14.52
C GLU A 495 17.75 15.97 13.53
N THR A 496 17.05 16.70 12.66
CA THR A 496 16.18 16.15 11.61
C THR A 496 16.89 15.96 10.28
N GLU A 497 18.15 16.36 10.13
CA GLU A 497 18.97 16.18 8.92
C GLU A 497 19.19 14.70 8.56
N ALA A 498 19.09 13.78 9.55
CA ALA A 498 19.07 12.33 9.32
C ALA A 498 17.82 11.86 8.53
N LEU A 499 16.77 12.69 8.46
CA LEU A 499 15.63 12.47 7.60
C LEU A 499 15.92 13.09 6.23
N GLY A 500 15.49 12.41 5.19
CA GLY A 500 15.43 13.02 3.86
C GLY A 500 14.20 13.91 3.77
N HIS A 501 14.42 15.17 3.40
CA HIS A 501 13.35 16.15 3.21
C HIS A 501 13.23 16.53 1.73
N TRP A 502 12.01 16.62 1.24
CA TRP A 502 11.76 17.09 -0.13
C TRP A 502 10.37 17.71 -0.25
N MET A 503 10.21 18.51 -1.29
CA MET A 503 8.89 18.89 -1.76
C MET A 503 8.64 18.31 -3.15
N GLU A 504 7.39 17.96 -3.41
CA GLU A 504 6.96 17.39 -4.67
C GLU A 504 5.57 17.89 -5.06
N ARG A 505 5.30 17.95 -6.36
CA ARG A 505 3.97 18.27 -6.87
C ARG A 505 3.18 17.00 -7.11
N GLY A 506 2.08 16.83 -6.37
CA GLY A 506 1.11 15.76 -6.53
C GLY A 506 -0.17 16.23 -7.23
N ARG A 507 -1.20 15.37 -7.26
CA ARG A 507 -2.53 15.73 -7.80
C ARG A 507 -3.22 16.83 -6.98
N GLY A 508 -2.86 16.94 -5.71
CA GLY A 508 -3.43 17.89 -4.75
C GLY A 508 -2.60 19.14 -4.50
N GLY A 509 -1.67 19.52 -5.39
CA GLY A 509 -0.77 20.66 -5.19
C GLY A 509 0.62 20.25 -4.68
N VAL A 510 1.38 21.22 -4.21
CA VAL A 510 2.71 20.99 -3.64
C VAL A 510 2.58 20.43 -2.22
N ARG A 511 3.40 19.43 -1.90
CA ARG A 511 3.47 18.83 -0.56
C ARG A 511 4.90 18.72 -0.06
N LEU A 512 5.06 18.86 1.23
CA LEU A 512 6.31 18.58 1.93
C LEU A 512 6.32 17.12 2.42
N ARG A 513 7.49 16.50 2.33
CA ARG A 513 7.69 15.15 2.82
C ARG A 513 8.99 15.05 3.64
N ALA A 514 8.94 14.23 4.67
CA ALA A 514 10.11 13.85 5.45
C ALA A 514 10.10 12.34 5.70
N ALA A 515 11.21 11.67 5.45
CA ALA A 515 11.30 10.22 5.65
C ALA A 515 12.68 9.80 6.15
N ARG A 516 12.69 8.86 7.10
CA ARG A 516 13.90 8.12 7.44
C ARG A 516 14.18 7.10 6.34
N ILE A 517 15.28 7.28 5.61
CA ILE A 517 15.61 6.42 4.48
C ILE A 517 16.28 5.12 4.91
N ASP A 518 17.07 5.16 5.96
CA ASP A 518 17.59 3.95 6.61
C ASP A 518 16.77 3.62 7.85
N ILE A 519 15.98 2.56 7.74
CA ILE A 519 15.11 2.06 8.79
C ILE A 519 15.62 0.73 9.37
N SER A 520 16.83 0.31 9.00
CA SER A 520 17.38 -0.99 9.40
C SER A 520 17.51 -1.13 10.91
N ASP A 521 17.98 -0.09 11.63
CA ASP A 521 18.05 -0.09 13.10
C ASP A 521 16.66 -0.18 13.75
N TYR A 522 15.70 0.54 13.19
CA TYR A 522 14.33 0.50 13.68
C TYR A 522 13.71 -0.88 13.47
N LEU A 523 13.82 -1.46 12.28
CA LEU A 523 13.27 -2.79 12.02
C LEU A 523 14.00 -3.87 12.83
N ALA A 524 15.31 -3.73 13.06
CA ALA A 524 16.05 -4.64 13.93
C ALA A 524 15.47 -4.65 15.34
N SER A 525 15.28 -3.49 15.95
CA SER A 525 14.81 -3.35 17.33
C SER A 525 13.30 -3.54 17.50
N ALA A 526 12.48 -2.95 16.63
CA ALA A 526 11.03 -2.96 16.77
C ALA A 526 10.36 -4.22 16.20
N PHE A 527 11.03 -4.95 15.29
CA PHE A 527 10.46 -6.12 14.65
C PHE A 527 11.30 -7.39 14.87
N TRP A 528 12.50 -7.48 14.28
CA TRP A 528 13.25 -8.76 14.26
C TRP A 528 13.64 -9.27 15.65
N GLN A 529 14.01 -8.37 16.56
CA GLN A 529 14.35 -8.75 17.94
C GLN A 529 13.11 -9.06 18.80
N GLN A 530 11.98 -8.41 18.53
CA GLN A 530 10.76 -8.57 19.32
C GLN A 530 9.95 -9.81 18.91
N MET A 531 10.10 -10.29 17.67
CA MET A 531 9.35 -11.44 17.21
C MET A 531 9.90 -12.73 17.82
N PRO A 532 9.04 -13.58 18.43
CA PRO A 532 9.42 -14.91 18.85
C PRO A 532 9.99 -15.70 17.67
N SER A 533 9.29 -15.70 16.53
CA SER A 533 9.77 -16.24 15.27
C SER A 533 9.35 -15.32 14.11
N ALA A 534 10.24 -15.16 13.12
CA ALA A 534 9.94 -14.38 11.92
C ALA A 534 10.40 -15.12 10.66
N ILE A 535 9.53 -15.20 9.65
CA ILE A 535 9.80 -15.84 8.38
C ILE A 535 9.63 -14.82 7.27
N ALA A 536 10.72 -14.43 6.60
CA ALA A 536 10.67 -13.58 5.41
C ALA A 536 10.81 -14.44 4.16
N THR A 537 9.78 -14.45 3.33
CA THR A 537 9.77 -15.22 2.09
C THR A 537 9.48 -14.40 0.87
N SER A 538 10.17 -14.70 -0.22
CA SER A 538 9.95 -14.12 -1.55
C SER A 538 10.58 -15.00 -2.63
N ALA A 539 10.19 -14.76 -3.89
CA ALA A 539 10.89 -15.35 -5.03
C ALA A 539 12.26 -14.70 -5.28
N THR A 540 12.47 -13.50 -4.77
CA THR A 540 13.64 -12.66 -5.03
C THR A 540 14.11 -11.98 -3.74
N LEU A 541 15.00 -12.61 -2.98
CA LEU A 541 15.68 -12.05 -1.81
C LEU A 541 17.19 -11.95 -1.99
N LYS A 542 17.75 -12.84 -2.83
CA LYS A 542 19.18 -12.90 -3.11
C LYS A 542 19.54 -12.06 -4.32
N ILE A 543 20.75 -11.52 -4.27
CA ILE A 543 21.42 -10.88 -5.40
C ILE A 543 22.83 -11.46 -5.44
N ASP A 544 23.24 -11.92 -6.62
CA ASP A 544 24.53 -12.59 -6.80
C ASP A 544 24.81 -13.66 -5.74
N ASP A 545 23.78 -14.47 -5.50
CA ASP A 545 23.73 -15.59 -4.55
C ASP A 545 23.82 -15.22 -3.05
N SER A 546 23.77 -13.93 -2.70
CA SER A 546 23.79 -13.43 -1.32
C SER A 546 22.46 -12.80 -0.87
N PHE A 547 22.11 -13.00 0.42
CA PHE A 547 21.03 -12.28 1.10
C PHE A 547 21.46 -10.92 1.69
N ASP A 548 22.72 -10.53 1.56
CA ASP A 548 23.28 -9.36 2.26
C ASP A 548 22.57 -8.06 1.93
N PHE A 549 22.10 -7.91 0.67
CA PHE A 549 21.34 -6.73 0.28
C PHE A 549 20.02 -6.62 1.06
N PHE A 550 19.28 -7.71 1.22
CA PHE A 550 18.06 -7.73 2.03
C PHE A 550 18.36 -7.52 3.52
N CYS A 551 19.36 -8.23 4.06
CA CYS A 551 19.74 -8.17 5.46
C CYS A 551 20.12 -6.75 5.89
N SER A 552 21.00 -6.09 5.14
CA SER A 552 21.48 -4.74 5.46
C SER A 552 20.39 -3.67 5.41
N ARG A 553 19.41 -3.85 4.52
CA ARG A 553 18.32 -2.88 4.37
C ARG A 553 17.22 -3.05 5.41
N THR A 554 16.98 -4.29 5.84
CA THR A 554 15.93 -4.61 6.81
C THR A 554 16.45 -4.76 8.23
N GLY A 555 17.78 -4.72 8.45
CA GLY A 555 18.40 -4.82 9.78
C GLY A 555 18.49 -6.24 10.31
N VAL A 556 18.33 -7.29 9.48
CA VAL A 556 18.55 -8.67 9.89
C VAL A 556 20.01 -8.95 10.21
N ASP A 557 20.95 -8.20 9.62
CA ASP A 557 22.39 -8.29 9.95
C ASP A 557 22.74 -7.68 11.33
N LYS A 558 21.82 -6.95 11.95
CA LYS A 558 21.99 -6.28 13.24
C LYS A 558 21.44 -7.06 14.44
N ILE A 559 20.86 -8.23 14.19
CA ILE A 559 20.40 -9.13 15.26
C ILE A 559 21.35 -10.30 15.47
N GLU A 560 21.14 -11.11 16.50
CA GLU A 560 21.95 -12.30 16.78
C GLU A 560 21.89 -13.27 15.60
N GLN A 561 23.04 -13.49 14.95
CA GLN A 561 23.12 -14.29 13.72
C GLN A 561 22.90 -15.80 13.96
N ASN A 562 23.03 -16.29 15.19
CA ASN A 562 22.69 -17.65 15.59
C ASN A 562 21.19 -17.97 15.48
N ARG A 563 20.33 -16.91 15.52
CA ARG A 563 18.89 -17.01 15.29
C ARG A 563 18.51 -16.98 13.81
N VAL A 564 19.44 -16.66 12.89
CA VAL A 564 19.12 -16.39 11.49
C VAL A 564 19.49 -17.57 10.61
N SER A 565 18.51 -18.14 9.94
CA SER A 565 18.68 -19.15 8.89
C SER A 565 18.40 -18.55 7.50
N LYS A 566 19.31 -18.79 6.54
CA LYS A 566 19.21 -18.25 5.17
C LYS A 566 19.15 -19.44 4.20
N LEU A 567 17.98 -19.67 3.58
CA LEU A 567 17.75 -20.86 2.75
C LEU A 567 17.16 -20.46 1.39
N SER A 568 17.51 -21.25 0.38
CA SER A 568 16.97 -21.10 -0.99
C SER A 568 16.34 -22.41 -1.45
N PHE A 569 15.14 -22.31 -2.01
CA PHE A 569 14.34 -23.44 -2.50
C PHE A 569 14.16 -23.31 -4.00
N LYS A 570 14.59 -24.32 -4.74
CA LYS A 570 14.55 -24.30 -6.21
C LYS A 570 13.11 -24.38 -6.73
N SER A 571 12.86 -23.66 -7.82
CA SER A 571 11.62 -23.81 -8.57
C SER A 571 11.49 -25.24 -9.14
N PRO A 572 10.28 -25.82 -9.17
CA PRO A 572 10.07 -27.13 -9.80
C PRO A 572 10.08 -27.06 -11.32
N PHE A 573 10.20 -25.89 -11.90
CA PHE A 573 10.12 -25.70 -13.34
C PHE A 573 11.46 -25.97 -14.05
N HIS A 574 11.39 -26.52 -15.28
CA HIS A 574 12.51 -26.82 -16.14
C HIS A 574 12.78 -25.63 -17.10
N TYR A 575 13.47 -24.60 -16.59
CA TYR A 575 13.64 -23.36 -17.33
C TYR A 575 14.40 -23.49 -18.66
N GLU A 576 15.21 -24.54 -18.82
CA GLU A 576 15.91 -24.87 -20.08
C GLU A 576 14.94 -25.05 -21.27
N TYR A 577 13.70 -25.54 -21.00
CA TYR A 577 12.67 -25.76 -22.01
C TYR A 577 11.48 -24.83 -21.91
N GLN A 578 11.33 -24.13 -20.79
CA GLN A 578 10.14 -23.34 -20.47
C GLN A 578 10.34 -21.84 -20.61
N ALA A 579 11.56 -21.34 -20.46
CA ALA A 579 11.85 -19.92 -20.56
C ALA A 579 13.07 -19.64 -21.42
N LEU A 580 12.99 -18.60 -22.24
CA LEU A 580 14.10 -18.09 -23.03
C LEU A 580 14.27 -16.60 -22.75
N LEU A 581 15.51 -16.18 -22.47
CA LEU A 581 15.86 -14.77 -22.47
C LEU A 581 16.50 -14.41 -23.82
N ALA A 582 15.93 -13.45 -24.54
CA ALA A 582 16.37 -12.99 -25.83
C ALA A 582 16.76 -11.50 -25.76
N ILE A 583 18.02 -11.16 -26.00
CA ILE A 583 18.58 -9.82 -25.82
C ILE A 583 18.96 -9.24 -27.18
N THR A 584 18.45 -8.03 -27.48
CA THR A 584 18.80 -7.35 -28.76
C THR A 584 20.16 -6.69 -28.66
N SER A 585 20.98 -6.86 -29.71
CA SER A 585 22.32 -6.22 -29.84
C SER A 585 22.27 -4.83 -30.47
N ASP A 586 21.26 -4.55 -31.30
CA ASP A 586 21.11 -3.35 -32.12
C ASP A 586 20.10 -2.34 -31.59
N LEU A 587 19.27 -2.70 -30.61
CA LEU A 587 18.39 -1.78 -29.91
C LEU A 587 19.14 -1.21 -28.72
N GLY A 588 19.77 -0.04 -28.95
CA GLY A 588 20.61 0.58 -27.95
C GLY A 588 19.88 1.47 -26.96
N ARG A 589 20.63 1.92 -25.94
CA ARG A 589 20.26 2.95 -25.02
C ARG A 589 19.72 4.16 -25.78
N SER A 590 18.48 4.57 -25.52
CA SER A 590 18.01 5.87 -25.95
C SER A 590 18.91 6.93 -25.30
N GLY A 591 19.50 7.81 -26.10
CA GLY A 591 20.26 8.95 -25.60
C GLY A 591 19.38 9.85 -24.73
N SER A 592 20.00 10.80 -24.05
CA SER A 592 19.34 11.84 -23.28
C SER A 592 18.52 12.82 -24.15
N SER A 593 18.67 12.78 -25.48
CA SER A 593 17.91 13.63 -26.39
C SER A 593 16.55 13.04 -26.76
N ASN A 594 15.58 13.90 -27.02
CA ASN A 594 14.26 13.50 -27.49
C ASN A 594 14.33 12.74 -28.84
N GLU A 595 15.27 13.10 -29.72
CA GLU A 595 15.48 12.44 -31.02
C GLU A 595 15.94 10.99 -30.86
N ALA A 596 16.92 10.75 -29.97
CA ALA A 596 17.41 9.40 -29.70
C ALA A 596 16.34 8.52 -29.04
N SER A 597 15.52 9.13 -28.20
CA SER A 597 14.38 8.43 -27.59
C SER A 597 13.32 8.03 -28.63
N ASN A 598 12.98 8.93 -29.55
CA ASN A 598 12.03 8.66 -30.61
C ASN A 598 12.56 7.62 -31.61
N ALA A 599 13.86 7.67 -31.95
CA ALA A 599 14.49 6.66 -32.80
C ALA A 599 14.48 5.26 -32.18
N PHE A 600 14.73 5.16 -30.88
CA PHE A 600 14.58 3.90 -30.12
C PHE A 600 13.14 3.39 -30.16
N LEU A 601 12.16 4.28 -29.87
CA LEU A 601 10.74 3.90 -29.84
C LEU A 601 10.27 3.40 -31.22
N SER A 602 10.66 4.04 -32.31
CA SER A 602 10.34 3.59 -33.68
C SER A 602 10.84 2.17 -33.97
N LYS A 603 12.08 1.87 -33.61
CA LYS A 603 12.65 0.52 -33.76
C LYS A 603 11.97 -0.50 -32.84
N ALA A 604 11.73 -0.12 -31.59
CA ALA A 604 11.03 -0.97 -30.62
C ALA A 604 9.61 -1.32 -31.09
N VAL A 605 8.88 -0.35 -31.66
CA VAL A 605 7.54 -0.57 -32.22
C VAL A 605 7.58 -1.56 -33.40
N HIS A 606 8.57 -1.44 -34.28
CA HIS A 606 8.74 -2.40 -35.39
C HIS A 606 8.96 -3.83 -34.86
N PHE A 607 9.89 -3.97 -33.91
CA PHE A 607 10.17 -5.24 -33.23
C PHE A 607 8.91 -5.84 -32.57
N ILE A 608 8.23 -5.03 -31.75
CA ILE A 608 7.02 -5.45 -31.01
C ILE A 608 5.92 -5.89 -31.98
N THR A 609 5.73 -5.17 -33.09
CA THR A 609 4.71 -5.51 -34.09
C THR A 609 4.99 -6.86 -34.73
N GLN A 610 6.25 -7.15 -35.06
CA GLN A 610 6.67 -8.46 -35.59
C GLN A 610 6.46 -9.58 -34.55
N ALA A 611 6.89 -9.36 -33.30
CA ALA A 611 6.73 -10.31 -32.22
C ALA A 611 5.23 -10.55 -31.93
N ALA A 612 4.41 -9.49 -31.84
CA ALA A 612 2.97 -9.60 -31.58
C ALA A 612 2.22 -10.39 -32.64
N LYS A 613 2.64 -10.26 -33.91
CA LYS A 613 2.10 -11.07 -35.01
C LYS A 613 2.39 -12.56 -34.81
N LEU A 614 3.62 -12.94 -34.46
CA LEU A 614 4.03 -14.33 -34.27
C LEU A 614 3.37 -14.95 -33.04
N TRP A 615 3.33 -14.24 -31.91
CA TRP A 615 2.70 -14.71 -30.67
C TRP A 615 1.18 -14.53 -30.66
N GLN A 616 0.60 -13.98 -31.72
CA GLN A 616 -0.85 -13.70 -31.84
C GLN A 616 -1.40 -12.93 -30.62
N GLY A 617 -0.79 -11.83 -30.27
CA GLY A 617 -0.98 -11.17 -28.97
C GLY A 617 -0.24 -11.95 -27.89
N ARG A 618 -0.91 -12.38 -26.83
CA ARG A 618 -0.34 -13.10 -25.66
C ARG A 618 0.92 -12.46 -25.12
N MET A 619 0.96 -11.12 -25.13
CA MET A 619 2.15 -10.31 -24.88
C MET A 619 1.91 -9.29 -23.79
N LEU A 620 2.93 -9.15 -22.91
CA LEU A 620 3.04 -8.08 -21.93
C LEU A 620 4.25 -7.22 -22.24
N ILE A 621 4.06 -5.93 -22.43
CA ILE A 621 5.12 -4.96 -22.66
C ILE A 621 5.35 -4.17 -21.36
N LEU A 622 6.58 -4.22 -20.85
CA LEU A 622 6.98 -3.59 -19.61
C LEU A 622 7.82 -2.34 -19.88
N ALA A 623 7.26 -1.20 -19.54
CA ALA A 623 7.89 0.11 -19.60
C ALA A 623 8.35 0.60 -18.22
N THR A 624 9.29 1.54 -18.18
CA THR A 624 9.84 2.10 -16.95
C THR A 624 9.09 3.33 -16.44
N SER A 625 8.28 3.98 -17.28
CA SER A 625 7.52 5.17 -16.93
C SER A 625 6.12 5.21 -17.58
N ARG A 626 5.18 5.96 -16.98
CA ARG A 626 3.86 6.19 -17.58
C ARG A 626 3.95 6.92 -18.91
N TYR A 627 4.88 7.85 -19.04
CA TYR A 627 5.13 8.55 -20.30
C TYR A 627 5.50 7.57 -21.43
N GLU A 628 6.35 6.60 -21.12
CA GLU A 628 6.76 5.56 -22.08
C GLU A 628 5.57 4.65 -22.45
N VAL A 629 4.71 4.31 -21.49
CA VAL A 629 3.45 3.55 -21.73
C VAL A 629 2.54 4.29 -22.71
N GLU A 630 2.29 5.59 -22.48
CA GLU A 630 1.43 6.38 -23.37
C GLU A 630 2.02 6.46 -24.79
N LYS A 631 3.31 6.78 -24.90
CA LYS A 631 3.98 6.86 -26.22
C LYS A 631 3.97 5.55 -26.99
N ILE A 632 4.28 4.44 -26.35
CA ILE A 632 4.26 3.11 -26.99
C ILE A 632 2.84 2.73 -27.38
N TYR A 633 1.86 3.01 -26.53
CA TYR A 633 0.45 2.73 -26.80
C TYR A 633 -0.02 3.47 -28.06
N ASP A 634 0.21 4.78 -28.12
CA ASP A 634 -0.25 5.61 -29.24
C ASP A 634 0.34 5.14 -30.58
N ILE A 635 1.63 4.78 -30.58
CA ILE A 635 2.32 4.35 -31.82
C ILE A 635 1.90 2.93 -32.21
N LEU A 636 1.70 2.01 -31.27
CA LEU A 636 1.32 0.62 -31.53
C LEU A 636 -0.16 0.43 -31.91
N LEU A 637 -1.03 1.38 -31.58
CA LEU A 637 -2.47 1.23 -31.73
C LEU A 637 -2.87 0.85 -33.17
N HIS A 638 -2.40 1.60 -34.15
CA HIS A 638 -2.71 1.35 -35.57
C HIS A 638 -2.04 0.09 -36.15
N PRO A 639 -0.74 -0.15 -35.94
CA PRO A 639 -0.08 -1.37 -36.42
C PRO A 639 -0.71 -2.66 -35.89
N LEU A 640 -1.04 -2.70 -34.59
CA LEU A 640 -1.64 -3.90 -33.99
C LEU A 640 -3.10 -4.10 -34.42
N ALA A 641 -3.88 -3.03 -34.56
CA ALA A 641 -5.25 -3.09 -35.07
C ALA A 641 -5.31 -3.69 -36.49
N LYS A 642 -4.37 -3.33 -37.38
CA LYS A 642 -4.24 -3.93 -38.73
C LYS A 642 -3.98 -5.44 -38.70
N LEU A 643 -3.38 -5.94 -37.62
CA LEU A 643 -3.14 -7.38 -37.40
C LEU A 643 -4.30 -8.08 -36.69
N GLY A 644 -5.40 -7.39 -36.38
CA GLY A 644 -6.52 -7.92 -35.62
C GLY A 644 -6.17 -8.18 -34.14
N LEU A 645 -5.22 -7.44 -33.57
CA LEU A 645 -4.79 -7.55 -32.19
C LEU A 645 -5.37 -6.41 -31.34
N THR A 646 -5.85 -6.73 -30.14
CA THR A 646 -6.33 -5.74 -29.19
C THR A 646 -5.20 -5.23 -28.31
N LEU A 647 -4.96 -3.93 -28.32
CA LEU A 647 -3.99 -3.27 -27.45
C LEU A 647 -4.67 -2.70 -26.23
N LEU A 648 -4.20 -3.07 -25.05
CA LEU A 648 -4.62 -2.53 -23.76
C LEU A 648 -3.46 -1.78 -23.11
N LYS A 649 -3.76 -0.66 -22.45
CA LYS A 649 -2.77 0.06 -21.62
C LYS A 649 -3.20 0.09 -20.16
N GLN A 650 -2.24 0.17 -19.29
CA GLN A 650 -2.46 0.37 -17.87
C GLN A 650 -3.27 1.64 -17.62
N SER A 651 -4.44 1.49 -16.99
CA SER A 651 -5.27 2.61 -16.52
C SER A 651 -5.51 2.54 -15.01
N SER A 652 -5.67 3.69 -14.37
CA SER A 652 -6.00 3.76 -12.96
C SER A 652 -7.40 3.19 -12.70
N GLY A 653 -7.51 2.25 -11.74
CA GLY A 653 -8.79 1.64 -11.32
C GLY A 653 -9.19 0.36 -12.05
N LEU A 654 -8.67 0.08 -13.25
CA LEU A 654 -9.10 -1.07 -14.07
C LEU A 654 -8.10 -2.24 -14.13
N ARG A 655 -7.08 -2.24 -13.28
CA ARG A 655 -5.99 -3.24 -13.32
C ARG A 655 -6.50 -4.68 -13.20
N ALA A 656 -7.34 -4.95 -12.22
CA ALA A 656 -7.88 -6.29 -11.98
C ALA A 656 -8.71 -6.78 -13.18
N GLU A 657 -9.52 -5.89 -13.76
CA GLU A 657 -10.33 -6.18 -14.94
C GLU A 657 -9.48 -6.45 -16.18
N GLN A 658 -8.42 -5.68 -16.39
CA GLN A 658 -7.49 -5.86 -17.50
C GLN A 658 -6.74 -7.20 -17.40
N ILE A 659 -6.32 -7.58 -16.19
CA ILE A 659 -5.68 -8.89 -15.94
C ILE A 659 -6.68 -10.01 -16.16
N GLU A 660 -7.90 -9.88 -15.69
CA GLU A 660 -8.93 -10.89 -15.88
C GLU A 660 -9.35 -11.02 -17.37
N ARG A 661 -9.40 -9.90 -18.08
CA ARG A 661 -9.63 -9.92 -19.52
C ARG A 661 -8.50 -10.65 -20.26
N LEU A 662 -7.23 -10.40 -19.86
CA LEU A 662 -6.07 -11.11 -20.44
C LEU A 662 -6.14 -12.61 -20.11
N ARG A 663 -6.53 -12.99 -18.90
CA ARG A 663 -6.68 -14.38 -18.46
C ARG A 663 -7.73 -15.13 -19.29
N ARG A 664 -8.88 -14.50 -19.54
CA ARG A 664 -9.98 -15.07 -20.32
C ARG A 664 -9.87 -14.85 -21.83
N ALA A 665 -8.76 -14.23 -22.28
CA ALA A 665 -8.59 -13.90 -23.69
C ALA A 665 -8.71 -15.14 -24.62
N LYS A 666 -8.14 -16.28 -24.21
CA LYS A 666 -8.22 -17.54 -24.97
C LYS A 666 -9.67 -18.02 -25.09
N GLU A 667 -10.44 -18.01 -24.00
CA GLU A 667 -11.85 -18.46 -23.98
C GLU A 667 -12.75 -17.58 -24.87
N ARG A 668 -12.38 -16.29 -24.97
CA ARG A 668 -13.11 -15.29 -25.78
C ARG A 668 -12.59 -15.16 -27.20
N GLY A 669 -11.55 -15.91 -27.58
CA GLY A 669 -10.89 -15.76 -28.88
C GLY A 669 -10.18 -14.41 -29.09
N GLU A 670 -9.93 -13.65 -28.00
CA GLU A 670 -9.27 -12.35 -28.05
C GLU A 670 -7.74 -12.52 -28.13
N LYS A 671 -7.09 -11.69 -28.94
CA LYS A 671 -5.64 -11.62 -29.08
C LYS A 671 -5.15 -10.33 -28.48
N ILE A 672 -4.63 -10.36 -27.25
CA ILE A 672 -4.35 -9.18 -26.44
C ILE A 672 -2.85 -8.91 -26.31
N VAL A 673 -2.48 -7.65 -26.50
CA VAL A 673 -1.19 -7.06 -26.10
C VAL A 673 -1.46 -6.06 -25.00
N LEU A 674 -0.80 -6.21 -23.84
CA LEU A 674 -0.97 -5.34 -22.69
C LEU A 674 0.32 -4.54 -22.45
N VAL A 675 0.20 -3.22 -22.27
CA VAL A 675 1.34 -2.33 -21.94
C VAL A 675 1.17 -1.79 -20.52
N GLY A 676 2.23 -1.91 -19.69
CA GLY A 676 2.20 -1.42 -18.33
C GLY A 676 3.56 -1.04 -17.76
N THR A 677 3.52 -0.36 -16.59
CA THR A 677 4.71 0.02 -15.81
C THR A 677 5.03 -1.02 -14.73
N SER A 678 5.91 -0.65 -13.81
CA SER A 678 6.37 -1.48 -12.67
C SER A 678 5.26 -2.16 -11.88
N SER A 679 4.08 -1.56 -11.75
CA SER A 679 2.95 -2.18 -11.07
C SER A 679 2.44 -3.46 -11.79
N PHE A 680 2.77 -3.65 -13.07
CA PHE A 680 2.49 -4.88 -13.81
C PHE A 680 3.67 -5.87 -13.79
N TRP A 681 4.86 -5.44 -13.38
CA TRP A 681 5.95 -6.37 -13.06
C TRP A 681 5.60 -7.22 -11.83
N GLU A 682 4.75 -6.67 -10.96
CA GLU A 682 4.32 -7.25 -9.70
C GLU A 682 2.82 -7.57 -9.74
N GLY A 683 2.42 -8.76 -9.31
CA GLY A 683 1.01 -9.12 -9.11
C GLY A 683 0.16 -9.39 -10.37
N VAL A 684 0.75 -9.56 -11.55
CA VAL A 684 0.07 -10.15 -12.71
C VAL A 684 0.18 -11.67 -12.61
N ASP A 685 -0.89 -12.32 -12.16
CA ASP A 685 -0.99 -13.77 -12.13
C ASP A 685 -1.83 -14.25 -13.33
N VAL A 686 -1.17 -14.36 -14.47
CA VAL A 686 -1.75 -14.92 -15.70
C VAL A 686 -0.95 -16.18 -16.05
N ALA A 687 -1.55 -17.33 -15.79
CA ALA A 687 -0.94 -18.63 -16.08
C ALA A 687 -1.28 -19.09 -17.50
N GLY A 688 -0.42 -19.95 -18.04
CA GLY A 688 -0.69 -20.69 -19.24
C GLY A 688 -0.56 -19.91 -20.54
N GLU A 689 -1.27 -20.36 -21.54
CA GLU A 689 -1.20 -19.84 -22.90
C GLU A 689 -1.64 -18.39 -23.10
N ALA A 690 -2.20 -17.77 -22.08
CA ALA A 690 -2.67 -16.38 -22.18
C ALA A 690 -1.51 -15.37 -22.17
N LEU A 691 -0.35 -15.71 -21.60
CA LEU A 691 0.85 -14.89 -21.59
C LEU A 691 2.08 -15.74 -21.88
N SER A 692 2.62 -15.62 -23.08
CA SER A 692 3.82 -16.38 -23.52
C SER A 692 4.94 -15.50 -24.09
N CYS A 693 4.75 -14.19 -24.09
CA CYS A 693 5.76 -13.22 -24.50
C CYS A 693 5.77 -12.02 -23.55
N VAL A 694 6.96 -11.72 -23.01
CA VAL A 694 7.21 -10.51 -22.21
C VAL A 694 8.26 -9.67 -22.94
N VAL A 695 8.00 -8.39 -23.12
CA VAL A 695 8.94 -7.45 -23.73
C VAL A 695 9.34 -6.40 -22.71
N ILE A 696 10.60 -6.38 -22.32
CA ILE A 696 11.20 -5.38 -21.45
C ILE A 696 11.83 -4.32 -22.33
N LEU A 697 11.25 -3.12 -22.36
CA LEU A 697 11.73 -2.02 -23.20
C LEU A 697 13.09 -1.51 -22.73
N ARG A 698 13.25 -1.37 -21.43
CA ARG A 698 14.48 -0.89 -20.78
C ARG A 698 14.69 -1.60 -19.45
N LEU A 699 15.94 -1.73 -19.05
CA LEU A 699 16.25 -2.25 -17.71
C LEU A 699 15.57 -1.40 -16.62
N PRO A 700 14.95 -2.04 -15.61
CA PRO A 700 14.09 -1.38 -14.64
C PRO A 700 14.87 -0.64 -13.54
N PHE A 701 15.82 0.20 -13.93
CA PHE A 701 16.50 1.09 -13.01
C PHE A 701 15.50 2.10 -12.41
N THR A 702 15.63 2.34 -11.13
CA THR A 702 14.84 3.40 -10.46
C THR A 702 15.23 4.75 -11.05
N SER A 703 14.22 5.62 -11.27
CA SER A 703 14.48 6.98 -11.76
C SER A 703 15.43 7.73 -10.83
N PRO A 704 16.45 8.42 -11.37
CA PRO A 704 17.26 9.32 -10.57
C PRO A 704 16.46 10.40 -9.85
N ASP A 705 15.25 10.72 -10.33
CA ASP A 705 14.36 11.71 -9.73
C ASP A 705 13.54 11.17 -8.55
N ASN A 706 13.59 9.87 -8.30
CA ASN A 706 12.93 9.29 -7.12
C ASN A 706 13.60 9.83 -5.84
N PRO A 707 12.85 10.48 -4.93
CA PRO A 707 13.44 11.12 -3.75
C PRO A 707 14.15 10.13 -2.82
N PHE A 708 13.57 8.96 -2.59
CA PHE A 708 14.21 7.92 -1.77
C PHE A 708 15.52 7.44 -2.38
N PHE A 709 15.54 7.32 -3.71
CA PHE A 709 16.74 6.94 -4.44
C PHE A 709 17.81 8.04 -4.36
N LYS A 710 17.44 9.32 -4.55
CA LYS A 710 18.35 10.46 -4.44
C LYS A 710 19.02 10.54 -3.07
N ILE A 711 18.22 10.47 -2.02
CA ILE A 711 18.71 10.59 -0.64
C ILE A 711 19.68 9.45 -0.32
N ARG A 712 19.29 8.21 -0.61
CA ARG A 712 20.14 7.05 -0.35
C ARG A 712 21.39 7.05 -1.22
N SER A 713 21.28 7.44 -2.47
CA SER A 713 22.46 7.58 -3.36
C SER A 713 23.43 8.64 -2.86
N LYS A 714 22.93 9.75 -2.34
CA LYS A 714 23.76 10.80 -1.75
C LYS A 714 24.54 10.30 -0.51
N SER A 715 23.88 9.54 0.37
CA SER A 715 24.52 8.95 1.56
C SER A 715 25.58 7.89 1.21
N MET A 716 25.42 7.16 0.10
CA MET A 716 26.35 6.10 -0.33
C MET A 716 27.45 6.59 -1.28
N GLY A 717 27.36 7.81 -1.80
CA GLY A 717 28.33 8.39 -2.73
C GLY A 717 28.55 7.52 -3.97
N ASP A 718 29.83 7.36 -4.38
CA ASP A 718 30.22 6.60 -5.61
C ASP A 718 29.81 5.12 -5.57
N GLN A 719 29.53 4.56 -4.39
CA GLN A 719 29.11 3.18 -4.25
C GLN A 719 27.60 2.96 -4.53
N ALA A 720 26.82 4.06 -4.58
CA ALA A 720 25.36 3.99 -4.74
C ALA A 720 24.91 3.22 -5.98
N PHE A 721 25.56 3.43 -7.10
CA PHE A 721 25.20 2.72 -8.33
C PHE A 721 25.39 1.21 -8.20
N ARG A 722 26.54 0.78 -7.66
CA ARG A 722 26.87 -0.65 -7.54
C ARG A 722 26.12 -1.35 -6.41
N LYS A 723 26.05 -0.71 -5.23
CA LYS A 723 25.48 -1.34 -4.02
C LYS A 723 23.98 -1.12 -3.86
N TYR A 724 23.36 -0.22 -4.67
CA TYR A 724 21.95 0.09 -4.51
C TYR A 724 21.17 0.08 -5.83
N ALA A 725 21.60 0.84 -6.85
CA ALA A 725 20.87 0.93 -8.12
C ALA A 725 20.81 -0.40 -8.88
N ILE A 726 21.95 -1.08 -9.04
CA ILE A 726 22.03 -2.38 -9.72
C ILE A 726 21.21 -3.43 -8.99
N PRO A 727 21.37 -3.66 -7.67
CA PRO A 727 20.57 -4.60 -6.91
C PRO A 727 19.07 -4.42 -7.07
N LEU A 728 18.57 -3.21 -6.94
CA LEU A 728 17.14 -2.91 -7.14
C LEU A 728 16.65 -3.23 -8.56
N ALA A 729 17.45 -2.89 -9.57
CA ALA A 729 17.11 -3.17 -10.96
C ALA A 729 17.08 -4.68 -11.23
N VAL A 730 18.02 -5.43 -10.65
CA VAL A 730 18.07 -6.89 -10.76
C VAL A 730 16.85 -7.55 -10.14
N LEU A 731 16.47 -7.16 -8.92
CA LEU A 731 15.26 -7.69 -8.26
C LEU A 731 14.01 -7.46 -9.11
N LYS A 732 13.80 -6.24 -9.62
CA LYS A 732 12.69 -5.93 -10.52
C LYS A 732 12.73 -6.73 -11.82
N PHE A 733 13.91 -6.90 -12.39
CA PHE A 733 14.09 -7.70 -13.60
C PHE A 733 13.68 -9.15 -13.38
N CYS A 734 14.16 -9.80 -12.30
CA CYS A 734 13.81 -11.17 -11.94
C CYS A 734 12.29 -11.33 -11.69
N GLN A 735 11.64 -10.32 -11.12
CA GLN A 735 10.18 -10.32 -10.95
C GLN A 735 9.45 -10.33 -12.29
N GLY A 736 9.89 -9.48 -13.23
CA GLY A 736 9.35 -9.46 -14.60
C GLY A 736 9.54 -10.78 -15.32
N PHE A 737 10.73 -11.36 -15.21
CA PHE A 737 11.04 -12.67 -15.76
C PHE A 737 10.16 -13.78 -15.17
N GLY A 738 9.98 -13.80 -13.85
CA GLY A 738 9.16 -14.77 -13.13
C GLY A 738 7.66 -14.76 -13.46
N ARG A 739 7.19 -13.82 -14.31
CA ARG A 739 5.78 -13.79 -14.78
C ARG A 739 5.50 -14.80 -15.90
N LEU A 740 6.53 -15.28 -16.53
CA LEU A 740 6.44 -16.09 -17.74
C LEU A 740 6.02 -17.54 -17.48
N VAL A 741 6.58 -18.18 -16.44
CA VAL A 741 6.36 -19.61 -16.12
C VAL A 741 5.63 -19.74 -14.79
N ARG A 742 4.44 -20.34 -14.80
CA ARG A 742 3.55 -20.56 -13.64
C ARG A 742 3.19 -22.03 -13.44
N THR A 743 3.17 -22.78 -14.52
CA THR A 743 2.86 -24.22 -14.52
C THR A 743 3.92 -24.99 -15.28
N GLU A 744 3.95 -26.31 -15.11
CA GLU A 744 4.86 -27.22 -15.80
C GLU A 744 4.66 -27.25 -17.32
N LYS A 745 3.52 -26.77 -17.81
CA LYS A 745 3.17 -26.72 -19.23
C LYS A 745 3.46 -25.38 -19.90
N ASP A 746 3.78 -24.34 -19.10
CA ASP A 746 4.02 -23.01 -19.64
C ASP A 746 5.35 -22.96 -20.38
N ARG A 747 5.36 -22.26 -21.49
CA ARG A 747 6.57 -21.88 -22.23
C ARG A 747 6.46 -20.45 -22.71
N GLY A 748 7.57 -19.72 -22.69
CA GLY A 748 7.54 -18.36 -23.17
C GLY A 748 8.92 -17.71 -23.34
N VAL A 749 8.90 -16.51 -23.86
CA VAL A 749 10.09 -15.74 -24.18
C VAL A 749 10.04 -14.39 -23.50
N VAL A 750 11.16 -13.98 -22.88
CA VAL A 750 11.39 -12.62 -22.41
C VAL A 750 12.36 -11.93 -23.38
N PHE A 751 11.90 -10.91 -24.05
CA PHE A 751 12.74 -10.03 -24.85
C PHE A 751 13.21 -8.84 -24.04
N VAL A 752 14.49 -8.51 -24.17
CA VAL A 752 15.08 -7.28 -23.60
C VAL A 752 15.55 -6.40 -24.74
N LEU A 753 14.89 -5.25 -24.91
CA LEU A 753 15.23 -4.27 -25.95
C LEU A 753 16.27 -3.24 -25.44
N ASP A 754 17.22 -3.72 -24.67
CA ASP A 754 18.25 -2.89 -24.04
C ASP A 754 19.60 -3.57 -24.15
N ASN A 755 20.45 -3.08 -25.06
CA ASN A 755 21.74 -3.67 -25.33
C ASN A 755 22.78 -3.53 -24.21
N ARG A 756 22.42 -2.92 -23.07
CA ARG A 756 23.27 -2.92 -21.88
C ARG A 756 23.51 -4.32 -21.31
N LEU A 757 22.66 -5.29 -21.64
CA LEU A 757 22.86 -6.71 -21.32
C LEU A 757 23.53 -7.52 -22.44
N ASP A 758 23.77 -6.93 -23.61
CA ASP A 758 24.39 -7.63 -24.74
C ASP A 758 25.80 -8.13 -24.41
N LEU A 759 26.20 -9.21 -25.06
CA LEU A 759 27.47 -9.89 -24.79
C LEU A 759 28.69 -9.02 -25.15
N TYR A 760 28.62 -8.26 -26.25
CA TYR A 760 29.75 -7.50 -26.82
C TYR A 760 29.70 -6.01 -26.46
N VAL A 761 28.50 -5.43 -26.45
CA VAL A 761 28.28 -4.00 -26.23
C VAL A 761 27.85 -3.71 -24.81
N GLY A 762 27.49 -4.76 -24.04
CA GLY A 762 26.93 -4.66 -22.72
C GLY A 762 27.84 -4.04 -21.65
N LYS A 763 27.25 -3.64 -20.54
CA LYS A 763 27.96 -3.05 -19.41
C LYS A 763 28.51 -4.10 -18.45
N ASN A 764 29.55 -3.74 -17.70
CA ASN A 764 30.21 -4.64 -16.74
C ASN A 764 29.28 -5.24 -15.69
N TYR A 765 28.13 -4.63 -15.42
CA TYR A 765 27.16 -5.11 -14.45
C TYR A 765 26.14 -6.12 -15.03
N ARG A 766 26.22 -6.48 -16.31
CA ARG A 766 25.28 -7.44 -16.93
C ARG A 766 25.24 -8.79 -16.21
N HIS A 767 26.37 -9.23 -15.64
CA HIS A 767 26.48 -10.50 -14.95
C HIS A 767 25.51 -10.60 -13.77
N TYR A 768 25.24 -9.51 -13.02
CA TYR A 768 24.26 -9.51 -11.93
C TYR A 768 22.86 -9.88 -12.41
N PHE A 769 22.46 -9.41 -13.59
CA PHE A 769 21.16 -9.74 -14.19
C PHE A 769 21.10 -11.19 -14.66
N LEU A 770 22.17 -11.67 -15.28
CA LEU A 770 22.22 -13.02 -15.86
C LEU A 770 22.35 -14.09 -14.78
N HIS A 771 23.20 -13.87 -13.76
CA HIS A 771 23.34 -14.81 -12.65
C HIS A 771 22.10 -14.89 -11.74
N SER A 772 21.26 -13.88 -11.78
CA SER A 772 20.01 -13.85 -11.00
C SER A 772 18.83 -14.52 -11.72
N LEU A 773 19.02 -15.00 -12.93
CA LEU A 773 18.04 -15.83 -13.64
C LEU A 773 17.95 -17.22 -13.00
N PRO A 774 16.80 -17.92 -13.20
CA PRO A 774 16.73 -19.33 -12.84
C PRO A 774 17.87 -20.13 -13.51
N PRO A 775 18.42 -21.12 -12.80
CA PRO A 775 19.44 -22.01 -13.38
C PRO A 775 18.96 -22.61 -14.71
N ASP A 776 19.90 -22.85 -15.63
CA ASP A 776 19.67 -23.49 -16.92
C ASP A 776 18.74 -22.74 -17.88
N CYS A 777 18.40 -21.47 -17.60
CA CYS A 777 17.63 -20.66 -18.53
C CYS A 777 18.49 -20.25 -19.71
N PRO A 778 18.14 -20.64 -20.97
CA PRO A 778 18.89 -20.27 -22.15
C PRO A 778 18.82 -18.75 -22.42
N VAL A 779 19.94 -18.22 -22.89
CA VAL A 779 20.08 -16.79 -23.26
C VAL A 779 20.60 -16.69 -24.68
N ILE A 780 19.93 -15.96 -25.54
CA ILE A 780 20.36 -15.68 -26.91
C ILE A 780 20.54 -14.19 -27.18
N TYR A 781 21.48 -13.89 -28.03
CA TYR A 781 21.85 -12.52 -28.44
C TYR A 781 21.83 -12.41 -29.95
N ASN A 782 21.10 -11.44 -30.49
CA ASN A 782 21.14 -11.16 -31.93
C ASN A 782 20.58 -9.76 -32.25
N LYS A 783 20.69 -9.37 -33.54
CA LYS A 783 19.96 -8.20 -34.04
C LYS A 783 18.45 -8.44 -33.98
N SER A 784 17.70 -7.36 -33.76
CA SER A 784 16.25 -7.39 -33.53
C SER A 784 15.49 -8.22 -34.56
N ASP A 785 15.77 -8.07 -35.86
CA ASP A 785 15.03 -8.77 -36.94
C ASP A 785 15.23 -10.30 -36.92
N ILE A 786 16.44 -10.76 -36.60
CA ILE A 786 16.78 -12.18 -36.54
C ILE A 786 16.29 -12.76 -35.20
N LEU A 787 16.48 -12.05 -34.13
CA LEU A 787 16.17 -12.47 -32.75
C LEU A 787 14.70 -12.93 -32.58
N VAL A 788 13.75 -12.18 -33.19
CA VAL A 788 12.31 -12.50 -33.10
C VAL A 788 12.04 -13.86 -33.69
N GLN A 789 12.64 -14.19 -34.87
CA GLN A 789 12.41 -15.47 -35.54
C GLN A 789 13.06 -16.64 -34.79
N GLN A 790 14.29 -16.46 -34.30
CA GLN A 790 14.99 -17.46 -33.49
C GLN A 790 14.23 -17.79 -32.21
N ALA A 791 13.80 -16.76 -31.48
CA ALA A 791 13.04 -16.93 -30.25
C ALA A 791 11.68 -17.60 -30.51
N TYR A 792 11.02 -17.29 -31.64
CA TYR A 792 9.75 -17.93 -32.00
C TYR A 792 9.93 -19.40 -32.40
N GLN A 793 11.01 -19.74 -33.09
CA GLN A 793 11.36 -21.12 -33.40
C GLN A 793 11.59 -21.93 -32.12
N TRP A 794 12.40 -21.39 -31.18
CA TRP A 794 12.60 -22.02 -29.88
C TRP A 794 11.25 -22.15 -29.11
N PHE A 795 10.42 -21.11 -29.11
CA PHE A 795 9.10 -21.17 -28.46
C PHE A 795 8.24 -22.34 -28.97
N ARG A 796 8.31 -22.62 -30.27
CA ARG A 796 7.55 -23.73 -30.88
C ARG A 796 8.16 -25.08 -30.61
N THR A 797 9.48 -25.23 -30.71
CA THR A 797 10.17 -26.52 -30.67
C THR A 797 10.74 -26.88 -29.30
N GLY A 798 11.06 -25.91 -28.47
CA GLY A 798 11.83 -26.10 -27.25
C GLY A 798 13.33 -26.32 -27.48
N LEU A 799 13.80 -26.21 -28.70
CA LEU A 799 15.20 -26.50 -29.10
C LEU A 799 15.81 -25.24 -29.74
N LEU A 800 17.01 -24.92 -29.33
CA LEU A 800 17.89 -23.98 -30.06
C LEU A 800 18.54 -24.77 -31.17
N SER A 801 18.42 -24.32 -32.43
CA SER A 801 19.13 -24.98 -33.51
C SER A 801 20.65 -24.78 -33.36
N ALA A 802 21.43 -25.77 -33.73
CA ALA A 802 22.89 -25.80 -33.55
C ALA A 802 23.63 -24.61 -34.24
N ASP A 803 23.01 -24.00 -35.27
CA ASP A 803 23.54 -22.86 -36.02
C ASP A 803 23.55 -21.54 -35.22
N PHE A 804 23.03 -21.52 -33.94
CA PHE A 804 22.81 -20.29 -33.16
C PHE A 804 23.49 -20.30 -31.79
N LEU A 805 24.35 -21.26 -31.52
CA LEU A 805 25.10 -21.39 -30.26
C LEU A 805 26.47 -20.64 -30.27
N PHE A 806 26.62 -19.62 -31.09
CA PHE A 806 27.84 -18.81 -31.15
C PHE A 806 27.61 -17.34 -30.91
#